data_78dd9691719c01e4e702b122ece8e97b
#
_entry.id   78dd9691719c01e4e702b122ece8e97b
#
_cell.length_a   1.000
_cell.length_b   1.000
_cell.length_c   1.000
_cell.angle_alpha   90.00
_cell.angle_beta   90.00
_cell.angle_gamma   90.00
#
_symmetry.space_group_name_H-M   'P 1'
#
loop_
_entity.id
_entity.type
_entity.pdbx_description
1 polymer ?
#
loop_
_entity_poly.entity_id
_entity_poly.type
_entity_poly.pdbx_seq_one_letter_code
_entity_poly.pdbx_strand_id
1 'polypeptide(L)'
;MMKNRFGGERLEVRGERIVLARLICLIVISLTSYLLPLTSTAQIVDAFQGILPVTDPTMKKSLNGEWRLKVVDGIDDQTAVPVEDETWGKIPVPGCWEAYGFCKPSYDKALPLTGYYRTSFNVPEAWRGMRIVLRFDGVLYGYDLWVNGKKAGQWRSGYNTAMFDITDCLKGRGAQQLAMRVISQFPGSDFDYNDDWAPNGIFRDVTLMAVPKTHLADLTIRTKNTGEVSVETVVVGKGAIVKHEILDAQGRKVGTDKVEHPHLWTAETPYLYKLRTTLLEKGRPIQTFEHRFGFRELTIDGNILKLNGQSIKLRGVTCHSTDPRSVKVISDDLTLRDMKLMKEASVNYIRTSHYPREPRFYELADSLGFYVIDEVPFGYGDKNLSKEEFYPVLQQRAQATIRRDKNHPSVLIWSLGNENPLTDICIRLGDYVKTQLDSSRPYCYPQVGSYFRRFFEGKEGKGFPSPAPIYTPHYPTTGQIAGFYQHRDRPVIFTEYCHTLGISFEDHDRQWEIIQRTPGIAGGSVWEWVDQGMPFTVLPLQRELEGDSKAGMFGYEEKVYTSKNAGFEMYGNKGTDGLLYADRTPLPNYYELQHNYARAFVTDSILTTADGTLRLNITNRYDFLNLKDNVTFSWAYSEDRDTLVRGAFSPDCAPHVSVPYTLALPVPPDASRICLLHITITDAQGNTFLHQSIPVNPSDLTPRLLAGLTAKSGDPMSVVQDGILVRAGRKATLGEMVKLVGKRLERYLLRLSADGKTAGPIAADIKTEPAGNAMHYTFSLTPDTTDTVLTELGIAFLLDKNIDRVQWIGNGPLPTYPGRYRAGRYGFWSKQQGDLYFEGNRRGVDAALLTDKNGGGLLLFCRNGNVNFEQTDRGIVVSYNAAVSGQGPKFRQTAFPVIAKEVGTVSGDFWLYRVDAKNVPQLIHDLFDHPRTIAAPFKPFVTQYDTYLMRYNDITE
;
A
#
# COMPACT_ATOMS: atom_id res chain seq x y z
N MET A 1 64.18 2.04 26.36
CA MET A 1 65.01 1.33 27.42
C MET A 1 64.27 0.10 27.87
N MET A 2 64.95 -0.99 27.78
CA MET A 2 64.73 -2.36 28.29
C MET A 2 63.54 -3.12 27.70
N LYS A 3 63.71 -4.04 26.77
CA LYS A 3 64.41 -5.39 26.67
C LYS A 3 64.12 -6.31 27.85
N ASN A 4 63.33 -7.39 27.58
CA ASN A 4 63.73 -8.81 27.60
C ASN A 4 62.50 -9.67 27.33
N ARG A 5 62.51 -10.52 26.31
CA ARG A 5 63.06 -11.85 26.06
C ARG A 5 62.52 -12.93 27.03
N PHE A 6 61.89 -13.89 26.40
CA PHE A 6 61.92 -15.37 26.43
C PHE A 6 60.58 -15.89 25.99
N GLY A 7 60.34 -16.85 25.15
CA GLY A 7 61.10 -17.94 24.63
C GLY A 7 60.02 -18.85 24.04
N GLY A 8 60.22 -19.38 22.84
CA GLY A 8 59.22 -20.21 22.19
C GLY A 8 59.21 -21.63 22.76
N GLU A 9 58.04 -22.23 22.66
CA GLU A 9 57.94 -23.68 22.44
C GLU A 9 56.63 -24.04 21.75
N ARG A 10 56.74 -24.93 20.77
CA ARG A 10 55.68 -25.50 19.97
C ARG A 10 54.73 -26.32 20.84
N LEU A 11 53.46 -26.20 20.55
CA LEU A 11 52.45 -27.23 20.81
C LEU A 11 51.45 -27.32 19.66
N GLU A 12 51.90 -27.99 18.61
CA GLU A 12 51.01 -28.74 17.72
C GLU A 12 50.56 -29.97 18.50
N VAL A 13 49.30 -30.27 18.51
CA VAL A 13 48.49 -31.40 18.95
C VAL A 13 47.41 -30.93 19.92
N ARG A 14 46.38 -30.26 19.40
CA ARG A 14 45.05 -30.14 20.04
C ARG A 14 43.89 -29.87 19.08
N GLY A 15 44.12 -29.93 17.76
CA GLY A 15 43.09 -29.69 16.76
C GLY A 15 42.04 -30.81 16.62
N GLU A 16 42.45 -32.05 16.71
CA GLU A 16 41.56 -33.17 16.36
C GLU A 16 40.58 -33.57 17.50
N ARG A 17 40.92 -33.37 18.75
CA ARG A 17 39.99 -33.67 19.86
C ARG A 17 38.89 -32.65 20.03
N ILE A 18 39.11 -31.42 19.62
CA ILE A 18 38.06 -30.35 19.68
C ILE A 18 37.01 -30.51 18.54
N VAL A 19 37.46 -30.99 17.36
CA VAL A 19 36.53 -31.28 16.26
C VAL A 19 35.67 -32.50 16.57
N LEU A 20 36.27 -33.57 17.14
CA LEU A 20 35.50 -34.75 17.54
C LEU A 20 34.54 -34.49 18.71
N ALA A 21 34.91 -33.66 19.68
CA ALA A 21 34.03 -33.24 20.76
C ALA A 21 32.87 -32.33 20.28
N ARG A 22 33.12 -31.46 19.29
CA ARG A 22 32.03 -30.67 18.64
C ARG A 22 31.11 -31.51 17.76
N LEU A 23 31.64 -32.51 17.07
CA LEU A 23 30.81 -33.45 16.28
C LEU A 23 29.96 -34.34 17.20
N ILE A 24 30.52 -34.83 18.31
CA ILE A 24 29.76 -35.64 19.31
C ILE A 24 28.74 -34.77 20.03
N CYS A 25 29.02 -33.51 20.37
CA CYS A 25 28.04 -32.60 20.94
C CYS A 25 26.92 -32.25 19.93
N LEU A 26 27.22 -32.07 18.66
CA LEU A 26 26.23 -31.83 17.63
C LEU A 26 25.35 -33.09 17.38
N ILE A 27 25.91 -34.28 17.44
CA ILE A 27 25.15 -35.53 17.33
C ILE A 27 24.32 -35.79 18.59
N VAL A 28 24.82 -35.49 19.76
CA VAL A 28 24.07 -35.64 21.02
C VAL A 28 22.96 -34.58 21.14
N ILE A 29 23.20 -33.34 20.70
CA ILE A 29 22.16 -32.30 20.68
C ILE A 29 21.07 -32.63 19.63
N SER A 30 21.43 -33.21 18.49
CA SER A 30 20.43 -33.65 17.50
C SER A 30 19.63 -34.90 17.95
N LEU A 31 20.22 -35.76 18.82
CA LEU A 31 19.52 -36.93 19.35
C LEU A 31 18.74 -36.65 20.66
N THR A 32 19.16 -35.64 21.45
CA THR A 32 18.39 -35.22 22.63
C THR A 32 17.18 -34.37 22.31
N SER A 33 17.12 -33.77 21.14
CA SER A 33 15.90 -33.10 20.65
C SER A 33 14.77 -34.10 20.30
N TYR A 34 15.06 -35.41 20.29
CA TYR A 34 14.07 -36.49 19.99
C TYR A 34 13.65 -37.31 21.23
N LEU A 35 14.21 -37.01 22.42
CA LEU A 35 13.91 -37.78 23.65
C LEU A 35 13.53 -36.83 24.81
N LEU A 36 12.42 -36.11 24.66
CA LEU A 36 11.68 -35.55 25.81
C LEU A 36 10.58 -36.55 26.21
N PRO A 37 10.39 -36.83 27.51
CA PRO A 37 9.43 -37.83 27.93
C PRO A 37 8.02 -37.38 27.58
N LEU A 38 7.27 -38.31 26.98
CA LEU A 38 5.84 -38.27 26.69
C LEU A 38 5.02 -38.21 28.00
N THR A 39 4.90 -37.05 28.60
CA THR A 39 3.79 -36.77 29.50
C THR A 39 2.59 -36.33 28.67
N SER A 40 1.46 -36.94 28.88
CA SER A 40 0.22 -36.85 28.11
C SER A 40 -0.46 -35.47 28.29
N THR A 41 0.11 -34.43 27.76
CA THR A 41 -0.59 -33.20 27.41
C THR A 41 -0.76 -33.20 25.91
N ALA A 42 -1.98 -32.93 25.41
CA ALA A 42 -2.28 -32.87 24.00
C ALA A 42 -1.24 -31.98 23.31
N GLN A 43 -0.30 -32.56 22.59
CA GLN A 43 0.77 -31.87 21.92
C GLN A 43 0.19 -30.98 20.83
N ILE A 44 0.53 -29.72 20.83
CA ILE A 44 0.61 -28.94 19.60
C ILE A 44 1.50 -29.78 18.68
N VAL A 45 0.96 -30.25 17.58
CA VAL A 45 1.60 -31.28 16.78
C VAL A 45 2.76 -30.68 16.03
N ASP A 46 3.95 -30.64 16.61
CA ASP A 46 5.18 -30.21 15.93
C ASP A 46 5.38 -30.90 14.56
N ALA A 47 4.86 -32.11 14.40
CA ALA A 47 4.87 -32.86 13.14
C ALA A 47 4.05 -32.20 12.01
N PHE A 48 3.13 -31.29 12.30
CA PHE A 48 2.25 -30.64 11.32
C PHE A 48 2.51 -29.13 11.20
N GLN A 49 3.59 -28.62 11.69
CA GLN A 49 3.96 -27.20 11.53
C GLN A 49 4.47 -26.85 10.11
N GLY A 50 4.51 -27.80 9.17
CA GLY A 50 4.52 -27.53 7.75
C GLY A 50 3.08 -27.53 7.24
N ILE A 51 2.79 -26.87 6.15
CA ILE A 51 1.53 -27.10 5.47
C ILE A 51 1.56 -28.53 4.96
N LEU A 52 0.64 -29.32 5.50
CA LEU A 52 0.27 -30.52 4.79
C LEU A 52 -0.36 -30.07 3.48
N PRO A 53 0.24 -30.35 2.35
CA PRO A 53 -0.30 -29.94 1.07
C PRO A 53 -1.49 -30.83 0.71
N VAL A 54 -2.61 -30.70 1.43
CA VAL A 54 -3.85 -31.36 1.06
C VAL A 54 -4.47 -30.59 -0.08
N THR A 55 -4.15 -30.95 -1.30
CA THR A 55 -4.72 -30.35 -2.52
C THR A 55 -6.00 -31.05 -2.97
N ASP A 56 -6.21 -32.30 -2.59
CA ASP A 56 -7.44 -33.05 -2.88
C ASP A 56 -8.64 -32.45 -2.11
N PRO A 57 -9.62 -31.87 -2.81
CA PRO A 57 -10.79 -31.27 -2.16
C PRO A 57 -11.64 -32.30 -1.39
N THR A 58 -11.56 -33.61 -1.72
CA THR A 58 -12.29 -34.66 -1.01
C THR A 58 -11.71 -34.95 0.36
N MET A 59 -10.47 -34.53 0.63
CA MET A 59 -9.74 -34.70 1.89
C MET A 59 -9.77 -33.44 2.78
N LYS A 60 -10.57 -32.47 2.44
CA LYS A 60 -10.77 -31.26 3.26
C LYS A 60 -12.24 -30.85 3.31
N LYS A 61 -12.64 -30.24 4.41
CA LYS A 61 -13.99 -29.73 4.65
C LYS A 61 -13.89 -28.41 5.40
N SER A 62 -14.53 -27.36 4.88
CA SER A 62 -14.67 -26.10 5.59
C SER A 62 -15.56 -26.29 6.82
N LEU A 63 -15.16 -25.67 7.92
CA LEU A 63 -15.98 -25.48 9.11
C LEU A 63 -16.41 -24.03 9.26
N ASN A 64 -16.20 -23.21 8.25
CA ASN A 64 -16.75 -21.85 8.20
C ASN A 64 -18.28 -21.90 8.28
N GLY A 65 -18.86 -20.81 8.77
CA GLY A 65 -20.30 -20.70 8.91
C GLY A 65 -20.68 -20.13 10.27
N GLU A 66 -21.92 -20.31 10.71
CA GLU A 66 -22.43 -19.76 11.95
C GLU A 66 -21.97 -20.60 13.16
N TRP A 67 -21.29 -19.96 14.12
CA TRP A 67 -20.89 -20.55 15.39
C TRP A 67 -21.54 -19.81 16.56
N ARG A 68 -21.61 -20.43 17.73
CA ARG A 68 -22.06 -19.81 18.96
C ARG A 68 -20.89 -19.11 19.64
N LEU A 69 -21.12 -17.89 20.15
CA LEU A 69 -20.13 -17.07 20.83
C LEU A 69 -20.69 -16.41 22.09
N LYS A 70 -19.91 -16.45 23.17
CA LYS A 70 -20.08 -15.64 24.37
C LYS A 70 -18.81 -14.92 24.68
N VAL A 71 -18.85 -13.59 24.77
CA VAL A 71 -17.71 -12.75 25.14
C VAL A 71 -17.91 -12.25 26.55
N VAL A 72 -16.85 -12.27 27.35
CA VAL A 72 -16.82 -11.79 28.72
C VAL A 72 -15.61 -10.86 28.93
N ASP A 73 -15.77 -9.89 29.80
CA ASP A 73 -14.72 -8.97 30.20
C ASP A 73 -13.63 -9.70 31.02
N GLY A 74 -12.39 -9.29 30.80
CA GLY A 74 -11.23 -9.87 31.48
C GLY A 74 -10.68 -11.11 30.80
N ILE A 75 -9.52 -11.53 31.26
CA ILE A 75 -8.87 -12.77 30.81
C ILE A 75 -9.26 -13.87 31.79
N ASP A 76 -10.11 -14.78 31.36
CA ASP A 76 -10.57 -15.91 32.12
C ASP A 76 -9.61 -17.10 31.91
N ASP A 77 -9.09 -17.67 33.00
CA ASP A 77 -8.18 -18.81 33.01
C ASP A 77 -8.89 -20.17 33.26
N GLN A 78 -10.22 -20.20 33.18
CA GLN A 78 -10.99 -21.44 33.30
C GLN A 78 -10.48 -22.54 32.38
N THR A 79 -10.43 -23.75 32.92
CA THR A 79 -9.94 -24.94 32.21
C THR A 79 -10.98 -25.63 31.33
N ALA A 80 -12.22 -25.11 31.31
CA ALA A 80 -13.32 -25.65 30.52
C ALA A 80 -14.19 -24.52 29.93
N VAL A 81 -14.71 -24.75 28.74
CA VAL A 81 -15.65 -23.82 28.11
C VAL A 81 -17.03 -23.94 28.78
N PRO A 82 -17.65 -22.84 29.23
CA PRO A 82 -18.97 -22.85 29.85
C PRO A 82 -20.02 -23.59 29.03
N VAL A 83 -21.04 -24.11 29.71
CA VAL A 83 -22.22 -24.69 29.04
C VAL A 83 -22.97 -23.54 28.34
N GLU A 84 -23.50 -23.82 27.14
CA GLU A 84 -24.26 -22.85 26.36
C GLU A 84 -25.59 -22.52 27.07
N ASP A 85 -25.90 -21.24 27.15
CA ASP A 85 -27.14 -20.69 27.69
C ASP A 85 -27.73 -19.61 26.74
N GLU A 86 -28.82 -18.94 27.14
CA GLU A 86 -29.48 -17.92 26.35
C GLU A 86 -28.62 -16.64 26.10
N THR A 87 -27.54 -16.45 26.83
CA THR A 87 -26.62 -15.31 26.65
C THR A 87 -25.65 -15.48 25.47
N TRP A 88 -25.62 -16.68 24.88
CA TRP A 88 -24.75 -16.93 23.74
C TRP A 88 -25.36 -16.37 22.46
N GLY A 89 -24.57 -15.51 21.78
CA GLY A 89 -24.91 -15.01 20.46
C GLY A 89 -24.48 -15.94 19.33
N LYS A 90 -24.71 -15.51 18.09
CA LYS A 90 -24.30 -16.17 16.87
C LYS A 90 -23.31 -15.27 16.14
N ILE A 91 -22.25 -15.83 15.60
CA ILE A 91 -21.23 -15.12 14.82
C ILE A 91 -20.86 -15.95 13.59
N PRO A 92 -20.70 -15.35 12.42
CA PRO A 92 -20.08 -16.04 11.30
C PRO A 92 -18.58 -16.29 11.60
N VAL A 93 -18.07 -17.42 11.15
CA VAL A 93 -16.63 -17.72 11.11
C VAL A 93 -16.25 -17.89 9.64
N PRO A 94 -15.31 -17.12 9.14
CA PRO A 94 -14.54 -16.07 9.80
C PRO A 94 -15.37 -14.84 10.22
N GLY A 95 -15.00 -14.23 11.36
CA GLY A 95 -15.65 -13.02 11.86
C GLY A 95 -14.88 -12.37 13.02
N CYS A 96 -14.74 -11.04 12.99
CA CYS A 96 -14.21 -10.26 14.11
C CYS A 96 -15.35 -9.87 15.06
N TRP A 97 -15.16 -9.96 16.36
CA TRP A 97 -16.21 -9.69 17.37
C TRP A 97 -16.78 -8.29 17.27
N GLU A 98 -15.94 -7.32 16.96
CA GLU A 98 -16.26 -5.90 16.82
C GLU A 98 -17.26 -5.66 15.69
N ALA A 99 -17.09 -6.34 14.56
CA ALA A 99 -17.98 -6.18 13.41
C ALA A 99 -19.43 -6.66 13.69
N TYR A 100 -19.61 -7.49 14.72
CA TYR A 100 -20.90 -8.08 15.09
C TYR A 100 -21.41 -7.59 16.44
N GLY A 101 -20.78 -6.56 17.02
CA GLY A 101 -21.25 -5.89 18.25
C GLY A 101 -21.02 -6.68 19.55
N PHE A 102 -20.16 -7.71 19.55
CA PHE A 102 -19.83 -8.46 20.76
C PHE A 102 -18.91 -7.70 21.70
N CYS A 103 -18.12 -6.77 21.20
CA CYS A 103 -17.26 -5.89 21.97
C CYS A 103 -16.98 -4.58 21.23
N LYS A 104 -16.38 -3.65 21.94
CA LYS A 104 -15.96 -2.35 21.42
C LYS A 104 -14.65 -2.48 20.62
N PRO A 105 -14.45 -1.68 19.56
CA PRO A 105 -13.17 -1.64 18.87
C PRO A 105 -12.07 -1.02 19.74
N SER A 106 -10.86 -1.40 19.50
CA SER A 106 -9.67 -0.83 20.12
C SER A 106 -8.56 -0.68 19.07
N TYR A 107 -7.72 0.35 19.22
CA TYR A 107 -6.57 0.61 18.35
C TYR A 107 -5.27 0.32 19.12
N ASP A 108 -4.20 -0.11 18.42
CA ASP A 108 -2.87 -0.44 18.97
C ASP A 108 -2.84 -1.62 19.95
N LYS A 109 -3.91 -1.94 20.63
CA LYS A 109 -3.94 -3.00 21.65
C LYS A 109 -5.35 -3.53 21.88
N ALA A 110 -5.51 -4.84 21.87
CA ALA A 110 -6.80 -5.45 22.19
C ALA A 110 -7.24 -5.22 23.64
N LEU A 111 -8.53 -5.00 23.83
CA LEU A 111 -9.13 -4.98 25.17
C LEU A 111 -8.96 -6.34 25.86
N PRO A 112 -8.83 -6.42 27.21
CA PRO A 112 -8.73 -7.69 27.92
C PRO A 112 -10.07 -8.42 27.91
N LEU A 113 -10.25 -9.35 26.97
CA LEU A 113 -11.51 -10.08 26.74
C LEU A 113 -11.26 -11.57 26.62
N THR A 114 -12.26 -12.37 26.97
CA THR A 114 -12.32 -13.80 26.73
C THR A 114 -13.57 -14.14 25.92
N GLY A 115 -13.40 -14.84 24.80
CA GLY A 115 -14.49 -15.34 23.97
C GLY A 115 -14.58 -16.87 24.02
N TYR A 116 -15.76 -17.39 24.27
CA TYR A 116 -16.06 -18.81 24.24
C TYR A 116 -16.84 -19.16 23.00
N TYR A 117 -16.30 -20.05 22.18
CA TYR A 117 -16.95 -20.54 20.97
C TYR A 117 -17.45 -21.96 21.12
N ARG A 118 -18.54 -22.29 20.44
CA ARG A 118 -19.07 -23.64 20.27
C ARG A 118 -19.60 -23.84 18.86
N THR A 119 -19.34 -25.03 18.33
CA THR A 119 -19.94 -25.53 17.09
C THR A 119 -19.90 -27.04 17.08
N SER A 120 -20.51 -27.66 16.08
CA SER A 120 -20.45 -29.10 15.84
C SER A 120 -20.09 -29.41 14.39
N PHE A 121 -19.45 -30.54 14.17
CA PHE A 121 -19.08 -31.00 12.84
C PHE A 121 -19.18 -32.50 12.69
N ASN A 122 -19.34 -32.97 11.46
CA ASN A 122 -19.28 -34.40 11.14
C ASN A 122 -18.01 -34.69 10.34
N VAL A 123 -17.34 -35.81 10.72
CA VAL A 123 -16.23 -36.35 9.95
C VAL A 123 -16.81 -37.25 8.84
N PRO A 124 -16.44 -37.01 7.55
CA PRO A 124 -16.90 -37.88 6.46
C PRO A 124 -16.55 -39.36 6.67
N GLU A 125 -17.45 -40.26 6.38
CA GLU A 125 -17.22 -41.72 6.53
C GLU A 125 -16.04 -42.19 5.67
N ALA A 126 -15.82 -41.60 4.52
CA ALA A 126 -14.67 -41.87 3.64
C ALA A 126 -13.30 -41.64 4.31
N TRP A 127 -13.24 -40.87 5.39
CA TRP A 127 -12.01 -40.55 6.13
C TRP A 127 -11.73 -41.56 7.27
N ARG A 128 -12.49 -42.62 7.32
CA ARG A 128 -12.35 -43.66 8.36
C ARG A 128 -10.96 -44.27 8.39
N GLY A 129 -10.33 -44.24 9.56
CA GLY A 129 -8.97 -44.78 9.74
C GLY A 129 -7.85 -43.84 9.33
N MET A 130 -8.18 -42.66 8.86
CA MET A 130 -7.21 -41.55 8.62
C MET A 130 -6.95 -40.80 9.91
N ARG A 131 -5.91 -39.97 9.90
CA ARG A 131 -5.72 -38.93 10.89
C ARG A 131 -6.60 -37.75 10.53
N ILE A 132 -7.24 -37.15 11.51
CA ILE A 132 -8.12 -35.99 11.34
C ILE A 132 -7.45 -34.78 11.95
N VAL A 133 -7.17 -33.77 11.10
CA VAL A 133 -6.45 -32.56 11.45
C VAL A 133 -7.39 -31.36 11.34
N LEU A 134 -7.44 -30.57 12.37
CA LEU A 134 -8.16 -29.30 12.39
C LEU A 134 -7.16 -28.15 12.21
N ARG A 135 -7.40 -27.31 11.20
CA ARG A 135 -6.56 -26.20 10.83
C ARG A 135 -7.29 -24.86 11.05
N PHE A 136 -6.62 -23.93 11.70
CA PHE A 136 -7.02 -22.53 11.84
C PHE A 136 -6.00 -21.66 11.12
N ASP A 137 -6.43 -20.85 10.16
CA ASP A 137 -5.52 -19.96 9.42
C ASP A 137 -5.23 -18.63 10.13
N GLY A 138 -6.04 -18.28 11.13
CA GLY A 138 -5.80 -17.13 12.01
C GLY A 138 -6.89 -16.94 13.06
N VAL A 139 -6.47 -16.72 14.30
CA VAL A 139 -7.37 -16.45 15.44
C VAL A 139 -6.71 -15.42 16.35
N LEU A 140 -7.33 -14.28 16.54
CA LEU A 140 -6.81 -13.18 17.35
C LEU A 140 -7.30 -13.31 18.80
N TYR A 141 -6.41 -13.59 19.85
CA TYR A 141 -4.96 -13.70 19.66
C TYR A 141 -4.41 -15.05 20.09
N GLY A 142 -4.84 -15.53 21.24
CA GLY A 142 -4.48 -16.85 21.75
C GLY A 142 -5.72 -17.69 21.99
N TYR A 143 -5.58 -19.01 21.91
CA TYR A 143 -6.74 -19.87 22.17
C TYR A 143 -6.38 -21.25 22.70
N ASP A 144 -7.34 -21.88 23.37
CA ASP A 144 -7.38 -23.27 23.79
C ASP A 144 -8.53 -23.98 23.07
N LEU A 145 -8.33 -25.24 22.71
CA LEU A 145 -9.22 -26.04 21.88
C LEU A 145 -9.62 -27.34 22.57
N TRP A 146 -10.91 -27.66 22.53
CA TRP A 146 -11.48 -28.95 23.00
C TRP A 146 -12.34 -29.55 21.92
N VAL A 147 -12.22 -30.86 21.76
CA VAL A 147 -13.11 -31.70 20.93
C VAL A 147 -13.76 -32.74 21.80
N ASN A 148 -15.10 -32.80 21.81
CA ASN A 148 -15.87 -33.69 22.67
C ASN A 148 -15.51 -33.63 24.18
N GLY A 149 -15.13 -32.45 24.65
CA GLY A 149 -14.72 -32.19 26.04
C GLY A 149 -13.29 -32.59 26.37
N LYS A 150 -12.54 -33.19 25.42
CA LYS A 150 -11.11 -33.48 25.60
C LYS A 150 -10.29 -32.34 25.04
N LYS A 151 -9.31 -31.83 25.79
CA LYS A 151 -8.41 -30.77 25.31
C LYS A 151 -7.59 -31.28 24.14
N ALA A 152 -7.69 -30.61 23.02
CA ALA A 152 -6.99 -30.96 21.78
C ALA A 152 -5.68 -30.18 21.59
N GLY A 153 -5.58 -28.98 22.19
CA GLY A 153 -4.36 -28.17 22.12
C GLY A 153 -4.57 -26.71 22.49
N GLN A 154 -3.55 -25.94 22.25
CA GLN A 154 -3.56 -24.48 22.43
C GLN A 154 -2.59 -23.82 21.45
N TRP A 155 -2.82 -22.53 21.17
CA TRP A 155 -1.97 -21.73 20.31
C TRP A 155 -1.85 -20.29 20.84
N ARG A 156 -0.70 -19.65 20.63
CA ARG A 156 -0.40 -18.30 21.15
C ARG A 156 0.29 -17.44 20.09
N SER A 157 -0.36 -17.33 18.92
CA SER A 157 0.04 -16.39 17.85
C SER A 157 -1.17 -16.11 16.96
N GLY A 158 -1.58 -14.84 16.88
CA GLY A 158 -2.82 -14.46 16.21
C GLY A 158 -2.82 -14.68 14.71
N TYR A 159 -1.71 -14.40 14.04
CA TYR A 159 -1.63 -14.36 12.58
C TYR A 159 -1.06 -15.63 11.94
N ASN A 160 -0.50 -16.53 12.73
CA ASN A 160 0.06 -17.78 12.22
C ASN A 160 -0.99 -18.87 12.11
N THR A 161 -0.88 -19.65 11.05
CA THR A 161 -1.67 -20.89 10.89
C THR A 161 -1.29 -21.91 11.95
N ALA A 162 -2.28 -22.55 12.57
CA ALA A 162 -2.11 -23.62 13.52
C ALA A 162 -2.91 -24.88 13.11
N MET A 163 -2.33 -26.06 13.37
CA MET A 163 -2.95 -27.34 13.07
C MET A 163 -2.94 -28.27 14.28
N PHE A 164 -4.03 -29.00 14.48
CA PHE A 164 -4.23 -29.91 15.62
C PHE A 164 -4.68 -31.27 15.10
N ASP A 165 -3.95 -32.33 15.47
CA ASP A 165 -4.42 -33.67 15.29
C ASP A 165 -5.48 -34.00 16.33
N ILE A 166 -6.72 -34.09 15.91
CA ILE A 166 -7.85 -34.34 16.79
C ILE A 166 -8.34 -35.81 16.75
N THR A 167 -7.60 -36.70 16.07
CA THR A 167 -7.99 -38.09 15.83
C THR A 167 -8.40 -38.78 17.13
N ASP A 168 -7.61 -38.66 18.19
CA ASP A 168 -7.84 -39.28 19.49
C ASP A 168 -8.92 -38.57 20.34
N CYS A 169 -9.43 -37.44 19.87
CA CYS A 169 -10.50 -36.67 20.52
C CYS A 169 -11.88 -37.02 19.95
N LEU A 170 -11.94 -37.75 18.85
CA LEU A 170 -13.19 -38.09 18.18
C LEU A 170 -13.96 -39.20 18.90
N LYS A 171 -15.28 -39.06 18.89
CA LYS A 171 -16.24 -40.07 19.42
C LYS A 171 -16.96 -40.76 18.27
N GLY A 172 -16.55 -41.94 17.88
CA GLY A 172 -17.29 -42.81 16.95
C GLY A 172 -17.90 -42.09 15.74
N ARG A 173 -19.16 -42.46 15.43
CA ARG A 173 -19.96 -41.79 14.37
C ARG A 173 -20.82 -40.69 14.95
N GLY A 174 -21.21 -39.73 14.09
CA GLY A 174 -22.11 -38.64 14.43
C GLY A 174 -21.41 -37.31 14.66
N ALA A 175 -22.18 -36.36 15.15
CA ALA A 175 -21.69 -34.98 15.36
C ALA A 175 -20.62 -34.91 16.47
N GLN A 176 -19.50 -34.31 16.17
CA GLN A 176 -18.43 -34.02 17.09
C GLN A 176 -18.60 -32.60 17.63
N GLN A 177 -18.42 -32.38 18.92
CA GLN A 177 -18.54 -31.08 19.56
C GLN A 177 -17.18 -30.38 19.59
N LEU A 178 -17.12 -29.19 19.05
CA LEU A 178 -15.95 -28.30 19.12
C LEU A 178 -16.22 -27.16 20.09
N ALA A 179 -15.29 -26.89 20.97
CA ALA A 179 -15.34 -25.76 21.88
C ALA A 179 -13.97 -25.08 21.93
N MET A 180 -13.97 -23.75 22.00
CA MET A 180 -12.76 -22.95 22.10
C MET A 180 -12.90 -21.89 23.15
N ARG A 181 -11.78 -21.55 23.79
CA ARG A 181 -11.58 -20.33 24.55
C ARG A 181 -10.56 -19.47 23.82
N VAL A 182 -10.96 -18.28 23.38
CA VAL A 182 -10.09 -17.31 22.73
C VAL A 182 -9.80 -16.20 23.74
N ILE A 183 -8.54 -15.85 23.92
CA ILE A 183 -8.08 -14.82 24.84
C ILE A 183 -7.34 -13.72 24.09
N SER A 184 -7.70 -12.47 24.36
CA SER A 184 -7.08 -11.33 23.70
C SER A 184 -5.67 -11.03 24.23
N GLN A 185 -5.39 -11.30 25.49
CA GLN A 185 -4.11 -10.98 26.13
C GLN A 185 -3.50 -12.20 26.82
N PHE A 186 -2.20 -12.39 26.64
CA PHE A 186 -1.36 -13.42 27.27
C PHE A 186 0.12 -12.98 27.22
N PRO A 187 1.07 -13.61 27.94
CA PRO A 187 2.48 -13.27 27.83
C PRO A 187 2.97 -13.40 26.38
N GLY A 188 3.39 -12.27 25.76
CA GLY A 188 3.82 -12.20 24.36
C GLY A 188 2.69 -11.89 23.35
N SER A 189 1.46 -11.60 23.78
CA SER A 189 0.40 -11.12 22.89
C SER A 189 0.71 -9.77 22.25
N ASP A 190 1.57 -8.97 22.90
CA ASP A 190 2.06 -7.70 22.35
C ASP A 190 2.90 -7.86 21.07
N PHE A 191 3.37 -9.05 20.74
CA PHE A 191 3.94 -9.35 19.42
C PHE A 191 2.92 -9.30 18.28
N ASP A 192 1.64 -9.45 18.56
CA ASP A 192 0.56 -9.46 17.56
C ASP A 192 -0.19 -8.12 17.48
N TYR A 193 0.13 -7.14 18.33
CA TYR A 193 -0.43 -5.80 18.26
C TYR A 193 0.38 -4.95 17.28
N ASN A 194 -0.30 -4.13 16.51
CA ASN A 194 0.32 -3.30 15.49
C ASN A 194 -0.27 -1.88 15.55
N ASP A 195 0.28 -0.94 14.78
CA ASP A 195 -0.30 0.40 14.60
C ASP A 195 -1.53 0.30 13.68
N ASP A 196 -2.52 -0.49 14.11
CA ASP A 196 -3.78 -0.69 13.43
C ASP A 196 -4.89 -1.09 14.42
N TRP A 197 -6.10 -1.34 13.90
CA TRP A 197 -7.19 -1.90 14.70
C TRP A 197 -6.80 -3.26 15.27
N ALA A 198 -7.03 -3.44 16.56
CA ALA A 198 -6.74 -4.64 17.32
C ALA A 198 -8.02 -5.44 17.63
N PRO A 199 -8.69 -6.03 16.63
CA PRO A 199 -9.92 -6.77 16.82
C PRO A 199 -9.66 -8.16 17.41
N ASN A 200 -10.73 -8.86 17.73
CA ASN A 200 -10.72 -10.19 18.29
C ASN A 200 -11.51 -11.16 17.42
N GLY A 201 -11.23 -12.47 17.55
CA GLY A 201 -12.04 -13.51 16.95
C GLY A 201 -11.31 -14.43 15.97
N ILE A 202 -12.08 -15.35 15.37
CA ILE A 202 -11.60 -16.25 14.32
C ILE A 202 -11.75 -15.53 12.98
N PHE A 203 -10.68 -14.87 12.51
CA PHE A 203 -10.76 -13.95 11.36
C PHE A 203 -10.33 -14.57 10.02
N ARG A 204 -9.85 -15.81 10.05
CA ARG A 204 -9.51 -16.59 8.85
C ARG A 204 -10.15 -17.97 8.90
N ASP A 205 -10.02 -18.71 7.81
CA ASP A 205 -10.67 -20.01 7.59
C ASP A 205 -10.37 -21.04 8.67
N VAL A 206 -11.38 -21.90 8.93
CA VAL A 206 -11.26 -23.11 9.71
C VAL A 206 -11.53 -24.32 8.82
N THR A 207 -10.55 -25.21 8.72
CA THR A 207 -10.62 -26.36 7.82
C THR A 207 -10.36 -27.67 8.56
N LEU A 208 -11.24 -28.64 8.36
CA LEU A 208 -11.02 -30.03 8.75
C LEU A 208 -10.36 -30.77 7.59
N MET A 209 -9.30 -31.54 7.87
CA MET A 209 -8.53 -32.29 6.87
C MET A 209 -8.38 -33.74 7.28
N ALA A 210 -8.38 -34.63 6.28
CA ALA A 210 -8.05 -36.04 6.47
C ALA A 210 -6.66 -36.35 5.88
N VAL A 211 -5.84 -37.04 6.64
CA VAL A 211 -4.49 -37.40 6.26
C VAL A 211 -4.28 -38.87 6.49
N PRO A 212 -3.79 -39.67 5.51
CA PRO A 212 -3.44 -41.05 5.72
C PRO A 212 -2.43 -41.21 6.87
N LYS A 213 -2.39 -42.40 7.49
CA LYS A 213 -1.40 -42.69 8.53
C LYS A 213 0.04 -42.53 8.04
N THR A 214 0.31 -43.04 6.82
CA THR A 214 1.54 -42.72 6.10
C THR A 214 1.26 -41.56 5.19
N HIS A 215 1.93 -40.42 5.40
CA HIS A 215 1.66 -39.17 4.68
C HIS A 215 2.88 -38.28 4.53
N LEU A 216 2.79 -37.32 3.63
CA LEU A 216 3.75 -36.27 3.45
C LEU A 216 3.49 -35.15 4.48
N ALA A 217 4.45 -34.89 5.35
CA ALA A 217 4.34 -33.91 6.41
C ALA A 217 4.94 -32.56 6.01
N ASP A 218 5.92 -32.52 5.12
CA ASP A 218 6.52 -31.31 4.59
C ASP A 218 7.08 -31.53 3.18
N LEU A 219 7.13 -30.45 2.42
CA LEU A 219 7.66 -30.39 1.06
C LEU A 219 8.41 -29.08 0.88
N THR A 220 9.64 -29.14 0.40
CA THR A 220 10.44 -27.95 0.05
C THR A 220 10.88 -28.03 -1.39
N ILE A 221 10.55 -27.03 -2.19
CA ILE A 221 10.91 -26.93 -3.61
C ILE A 221 11.97 -25.85 -3.76
N ARG A 222 13.13 -26.20 -4.34
CA ARG A 222 14.18 -25.24 -4.71
C ARG A 222 14.45 -25.33 -6.21
N THR A 223 14.55 -24.19 -6.86
CA THR A 223 14.76 -24.07 -8.30
C THR A 223 15.99 -23.28 -8.62
N LYS A 224 16.58 -23.55 -9.80
CA LYS A 224 17.60 -22.70 -10.41
C LYS A 224 17.09 -22.16 -11.74
N ASN A 225 17.65 -21.04 -12.19
CA ASN A 225 17.32 -20.45 -13.49
C ASN A 225 17.74 -21.33 -14.67
N THR A 226 18.63 -22.32 -14.44
CA THR A 226 19.07 -23.36 -15.41
C THR A 226 18.07 -24.50 -15.58
N GLY A 227 16.95 -24.49 -14.82
CA GLY A 227 15.85 -25.46 -14.92
C GLY A 227 15.92 -26.64 -13.96
N GLU A 228 16.91 -26.71 -13.10
CA GLU A 228 17.03 -27.74 -12.05
C GLU A 228 16.01 -27.50 -10.93
N VAL A 229 15.40 -28.59 -10.46
CA VAL A 229 14.46 -28.62 -9.33
C VAL A 229 14.97 -29.61 -8.30
N SER A 230 15.21 -29.15 -7.08
CA SER A 230 15.50 -29.97 -5.92
C SER A 230 14.26 -30.03 -5.02
N VAL A 231 13.83 -31.23 -4.65
CA VAL A 231 12.66 -31.46 -3.83
C VAL A 231 13.06 -32.22 -2.57
N GLU A 232 12.86 -31.60 -1.42
CA GLU A 232 13.03 -32.24 -0.12
C GLU A 232 11.65 -32.57 0.46
N THR A 233 11.48 -33.75 1.01
CA THR A 233 10.22 -34.21 1.58
C THR A 233 10.39 -34.80 2.97
N VAL A 234 9.45 -34.54 3.85
CA VAL A 234 9.33 -35.20 5.15
C VAL A 234 8.12 -36.13 5.11
N VAL A 235 8.37 -37.43 5.29
CA VAL A 235 7.33 -38.47 5.28
C VAL A 235 7.13 -39.02 6.68
N VAL A 236 5.90 -39.04 7.15
CA VAL A 236 5.49 -39.78 8.37
C VAL A 236 5.03 -41.15 7.95
N GLY A 237 5.56 -42.19 8.61
CA GLY A 237 5.33 -43.58 8.27
C GLY A 237 6.57 -44.28 7.72
N LYS A 238 6.50 -45.59 7.47
CA LYS A 238 7.64 -46.39 7.02
C LYS A 238 7.34 -47.05 5.67
N GLY A 239 8.39 -47.20 4.84
CA GLY A 239 8.32 -47.93 3.58
C GLY A 239 7.59 -47.24 2.44
N ALA A 240 7.34 -45.95 2.55
CA ALA A 240 6.77 -45.15 1.48
C ALA A 240 7.85 -44.69 0.49
N ILE A 241 7.48 -44.56 -0.79
CA ILE A 241 8.31 -44.02 -1.87
C ILE A 241 7.65 -42.76 -2.40
N VAL A 242 8.43 -41.70 -2.55
CA VAL A 242 7.98 -40.44 -3.13
C VAL A 242 8.42 -40.35 -4.59
N LYS A 243 7.50 -39.98 -5.47
CA LYS A 243 7.80 -39.68 -6.89
C LYS A 243 7.36 -38.24 -7.23
N HIS A 244 8.13 -37.59 -8.07
CA HIS A 244 7.86 -36.23 -8.55
C HIS A 244 7.72 -36.20 -10.07
N GLU A 245 6.83 -35.35 -10.55
CA GLU A 245 6.66 -35.00 -11.95
C GLU A 245 6.48 -33.48 -12.05
N ILE A 246 7.19 -32.86 -13.00
CA ILE A 246 7.02 -31.44 -13.32
C ILE A 246 6.08 -31.34 -14.51
N LEU A 247 5.03 -30.54 -14.33
CA LEU A 247 4.04 -30.25 -15.35
C LEU A 247 4.11 -28.78 -15.74
N ASP A 248 3.91 -28.48 -17.03
CA ASP A 248 3.77 -27.11 -17.51
C ASP A 248 2.40 -26.49 -17.12
N ALA A 249 2.17 -25.25 -17.51
CA ALA A 249 0.91 -24.54 -17.24
C ALA A 249 -0.32 -25.25 -17.85
N GLN A 250 -0.13 -26.05 -18.92
CA GLN A 250 -1.16 -26.83 -19.59
C GLN A 250 -1.32 -28.23 -18.99
N GLY A 251 -0.55 -28.56 -17.94
CA GLY A 251 -0.60 -29.86 -17.27
C GLY A 251 0.14 -31.00 -17.98
N ARG A 252 0.96 -30.69 -18.99
CA ARG A 252 1.79 -31.68 -19.69
C ARG A 252 3.07 -31.93 -18.88
N LYS A 253 3.47 -33.19 -18.78
CA LYS A 253 4.74 -33.56 -18.12
C LYS A 253 5.91 -33.04 -18.95
N VAL A 254 6.80 -32.27 -18.31
CA VAL A 254 7.99 -31.67 -18.95
C VAL A 254 9.30 -32.05 -18.26
N GLY A 255 9.24 -32.74 -17.12
CA GLY A 255 10.44 -33.20 -16.40
C GLY A 255 10.12 -33.94 -15.10
N THR A 256 11.15 -34.29 -14.34
CA THR A 256 11.06 -34.87 -12.99
C THR A 256 11.87 -34.07 -11.99
N ASP A 257 13.07 -33.67 -12.36
CA ASP A 257 14.08 -32.94 -11.58
C ASP A 257 14.73 -31.80 -12.38
N LYS A 258 14.43 -31.72 -13.69
CA LYS A 258 14.90 -30.68 -14.57
C LYS A 258 13.90 -30.38 -15.69
N VAL A 259 13.85 -29.13 -16.12
CA VAL A 259 13.18 -28.65 -17.34
C VAL A 259 14.23 -27.96 -18.20
N GLU A 260 14.38 -28.43 -19.45
CA GLU A 260 15.28 -27.77 -20.39
C GLU A 260 14.65 -26.45 -20.87
N HIS A 261 15.39 -25.36 -20.83
CA HIS A 261 14.97 -24.02 -21.20
C HIS A 261 13.67 -23.58 -20.50
N PRO A 262 13.68 -23.47 -19.15
CA PRO A 262 12.47 -23.14 -18.41
C PRO A 262 12.03 -21.70 -18.67
N HIS A 263 10.71 -21.49 -18.66
CA HIS A 263 10.15 -20.14 -18.51
C HIS A 263 10.44 -19.65 -17.08
N LEU A 264 11.25 -18.60 -16.96
CA LEU A 264 11.60 -18.06 -15.64
C LEU A 264 10.45 -17.22 -15.09
N TRP A 265 10.23 -17.35 -13.78
CA TRP A 265 9.26 -16.56 -13.07
C TRP A 265 9.85 -15.19 -12.68
N THR A 266 9.11 -14.14 -13.01
CA THR A 266 9.37 -12.76 -12.54
C THR A 266 8.03 -12.08 -12.25
N ALA A 267 8.03 -10.90 -11.59
CA ALA A 267 6.82 -10.10 -11.44
C ALA A 267 6.27 -9.57 -12.80
N GLU A 268 7.08 -9.58 -13.85
CA GLU A 268 6.71 -9.15 -15.19
C GLU A 268 6.22 -10.32 -16.06
N THR A 269 6.75 -11.52 -15.80
CA THR A 269 6.42 -12.77 -16.50
C THR A 269 6.18 -13.91 -15.50
N PRO A 270 5.03 -13.94 -14.83
CA PRO A 270 4.78 -14.86 -13.70
C PRO A 270 4.37 -16.27 -14.19
N TYR A 271 5.25 -16.95 -14.91
CA TYR A 271 4.99 -18.30 -15.39
C TYR A 271 5.11 -19.33 -14.27
N LEU A 272 4.09 -20.16 -14.11
CA LEU A 272 4.00 -21.19 -13.07
C LEU A 272 3.97 -22.58 -13.66
N TYR A 273 4.82 -23.43 -13.12
CA TYR A 273 4.79 -24.89 -13.29
C TYR A 273 4.03 -25.53 -12.12
N LYS A 274 3.73 -26.83 -12.25
CA LYS A 274 3.18 -27.65 -11.18
C LYS A 274 4.13 -28.80 -10.87
N LEU A 275 4.46 -28.97 -9.60
CA LEU A 275 5.09 -30.18 -9.10
C LEU A 275 4.02 -31.14 -8.63
N ARG A 276 3.84 -32.28 -9.33
CA ARG A 276 3.00 -33.38 -8.89
C ARG A 276 3.84 -34.33 -8.06
N THR A 277 3.54 -34.44 -6.78
CA THR A 277 4.20 -35.33 -5.83
C THR A 277 3.27 -36.47 -5.47
N THR A 278 3.69 -37.71 -5.70
CA THR A 278 2.92 -38.90 -5.39
C THR A 278 3.63 -39.74 -4.34
N LEU A 279 2.96 -40.01 -3.22
CA LEU A 279 3.42 -40.89 -2.18
C LEU A 279 2.84 -42.31 -2.41
N LEU A 280 3.73 -43.29 -2.52
CA LEU A 280 3.41 -44.67 -2.80
C LEU A 280 3.70 -45.54 -1.59
N GLU A 281 2.76 -46.39 -1.20
CA GLU A 281 2.97 -47.45 -0.21
C GLU A 281 2.73 -48.80 -0.86
N LYS A 282 3.68 -49.73 -0.79
CA LYS A 282 3.64 -51.03 -1.47
C LYS A 282 3.30 -50.93 -2.97
N GLY A 283 3.82 -49.87 -3.61
CA GLY A 283 3.62 -49.62 -5.04
C GLY A 283 2.27 -48.99 -5.41
N ARG A 284 1.38 -48.72 -4.46
CA ARG A 284 0.07 -48.06 -4.68
C ARG A 284 0.10 -46.61 -4.24
N PRO A 285 -0.46 -45.70 -5.02
CA PRO A 285 -0.61 -44.31 -4.61
C PRO A 285 -1.50 -44.18 -3.38
N ILE A 286 -1.04 -43.49 -2.34
CA ILE A 286 -1.80 -43.19 -1.12
C ILE A 286 -2.06 -41.69 -0.94
N GLN A 287 -1.23 -40.82 -1.53
CA GLN A 287 -1.45 -39.39 -1.63
C GLN A 287 -0.88 -38.88 -2.94
N THR A 288 -1.52 -37.86 -3.52
CA THR A 288 -1.00 -37.10 -4.66
C THR A 288 -1.28 -35.64 -4.41
N PHE A 289 -0.29 -34.80 -4.69
CA PHE A 289 -0.34 -33.36 -4.50
C PHE A 289 0.10 -32.64 -5.76
N GLU A 290 -0.44 -31.46 -6.00
CA GLU A 290 0.06 -30.54 -7.02
C GLU A 290 0.38 -29.20 -6.36
N HIS A 291 1.66 -28.81 -6.39
CA HIS A 291 2.12 -27.49 -5.97
C HIS A 291 2.50 -26.66 -7.17
N ARG A 292 2.02 -25.42 -7.22
CA ARG A 292 2.51 -24.43 -8.20
C ARG A 292 3.85 -23.89 -7.73
N PHE A 293 4.78 -23.74 -8.64
CA PHE A 293 6.10 -23.17 -8.39
C PHE A 293 6.61 -22.44 -9.64
N GLY A 294 7.62 -21.58 -9.48
CA GLY A 294 8.27 -20.87 -10.58
C GLY A 294 9.78 -21.09 -10.56
N PHE A 295 10.39 -21.19 -11.73
CA PHE A 295 11.84 -21.19 -11.83
C PHE A 295 12.36 -19.77 -11.61
N ARG A 296 13.10 -19.58 -10.55
CA ARG A 296 13.74 -18.30 -10.24
C ARG A 296 14.96 -18.47 -9.33
N GLU A 297 15.87 -17.55 -9.44
CA GLU A 297 17.06 -17.48 -8.58
C GLU A 297 17.27 -16.04 -8.11
N LEU A 298 17.28 -15.82 -6.79
CA LEU A 298 17.56 -14.53 -6.17
C LEU A 298 19.00 -14.53 -5.66
N THR A 299 19.80 -13.55 -6.08
CA THR A 299 21.20 -13.41 -5.66
C THR A 299 21.51 -11.98 -5.22
N ILE A 300 22.49 -11.86 -4.35
CA ILE A 300 23.09 -10.58 -3.96
C ILE A 300 24.52 -10.57 -4.51
N ASP A 301 24.79 -9.61 -5.39
CA ASP A 301 26.10 -9.40 -6.02
C ASP A 301 26.64 -8.05 -5.54
N GLY A 302 27.55 -8.10 -4.56
CA GLY A 302 27.97 -6.91 -3.83
C GLY A 302 26.81 -6.24 -3.12
N ASN A 303 26.44 -5.05 -3.56
CA ASN A 303 25.29 -4.31 -3.04
C ASN A 303 24.07 -4.31 -3.99
N ILE A 304 24.05 -5.19 -4.99
CA ILE A 304 22.98 -5.26 -5.98
C ILE A 304 22.13 -6.50 -5.76
N LEU A 305 20.83 -6.32 -5.62
CA LEU A 305 19.85 -7.41 -5.60
C LEU A 305 19.52 -7.82 -7.04
N LYS A 306 19.71 -9.09 -7.37
CA LYS A 306 19.44 -9.64 -8.70
C LYS A 306 18.46 -10.78 -8.65
N LEU A 307 17.52 -10.80 -9.60
CA LEU A 307 16.63 -11.93 -9.86
C LEU A 307 16.97 -12.48 -11.26
N ASN A 308 17.19 -13.78 -11.36
CA ASN A 308 17.57 -14.44 -12.61
C ASN A 308 18.76 -13.77 -13.32
N GLY A 309 19.70 -13.23 -12.54
CA GLY A 309 20.88 -12.53 -13.02
C GLY A 309 20.69 -11.05 -13.36
N GLN A 310 19.46 -10.53 -13.39
CA GLN A 310 19.16 -9.12 -13.67
C GLN A 310 18.94 -8.34 -12.38
N SER A 311 19.45 -7.10 -12.32
CA SER A 311 19.11 -6.16 -11.25
C SER A 311 17.63 -5.79 -11.32
N ILE A 312 16.92 -5.82 -10.19
CA ILE A 312 15.50 -5.49 -10.12
C ILE A 312 15.25 -4.24 -9.27
N LYS A 313 14.14 -3.56 -9.58
CA LYS A 313 13.63 -2.44 -8.78
C LYS A 313 12.29 -2.79 -8.14
N LEU A 314 12.25 -2.70 -6.82
CA LEU A 314 11.07 -2.99 -6.00
C LEU A 314 10.22 -1.73 -5.84
N ARG A 315 9.17 -1.61 -6.64
CA ARG A 315 8.14 -0.56 -6.58
C ARG A 315 7.05 -1.03 -5.65
N GLY A 316 7.15 -0.69 -4.37
CA GLY A 316 6.39 -1.35 -3.33
C GLY A 316 5.39 -0.51 -2.57
N VAL A 317 4.50 -1.24 -1.90
CA VAL A 317 3.61 -0.74 -0.86
C VAL A 317 3.60 -1.70 0.32
N THR A 318 3.33 -1.19 1.51
CA THR A 318 2.96 -2.00 2.67
C THR A 318 1.45 -2.20 2.68
N CYS A 319 0.95 -3.25 3.30
CA CYS A 319 -0.48 -3.53 3.26
C CYS A 319 -0.96 -4.30 4.50
N HIS A 320 -1.70 -3.62 5.37
CA HIS A 320 -2.48 -4.27 6.43
C HIS A 320 -3.67 -5.07 5.87
N SER A 321 -4.10 -6.11 6.60
CA SER A 321 -5.39 -6.76 6.36
C SER A 321 -6.49 -5.89 6.95
N THR A 322 -7.22 -5.16 6.10
CA THR A 322 -8.32 -4.29 6.56
C THR A 322 -9.45 -4.22 5.54
N ASP A 323 -10.67 -4.33 6.04
CA ASP A 323 -11.94 -4.07 5.32
C ASP A 323 -12.84 -3.27 6.26
N PRO A 324 -13.40 -2.12 5.83
CA PRO A 324 -14.22 -1.28 6.70
C PRO A 324 -15.53 -1.94 7.17
N ARG A 325 -15.92 -3.09 6.60
CA ARG A 325 -17.13 -3.83 6.95
C ARG A 325 -16.89 -5.02 7.87
N SER A 326 -15.79 -5.72 7.65
CA SER A 326 -15.45 -6.99 8.31
C SER A 326 -14.16 -6.92 9.13
N VAL A 327 -13.58 -5.74 9.24
CA VAL A 327 -12.35 -5.40 9.99
C VAL A 327 -11.11 -6.09 9.43
N LYS A 328 -10.82 -7.34 9.83
CA LYS A 328 -9.65 -8.10 9.33
C LYS A 328 -10.02 -9.35 8.53
N VAL A 329 -11.30 -9.60 8.31
CA VAL A 329 -11.73 -10.70 7.43
C VAL A 329 -11.66 -10.24 5.98
N ILE A 330 -10.67 -10.72 5.24
CA ILE A 330 -10.41 -10.29 3.87
C ILE A 330 -10.91 -11.36 2.90
N SER A 331 -11.79 -10.99 1.98
CA SER A 331 -12.26 -11.89 0.93
C SER A 331 -11.23 -12.02 -0.21
N ASP A 332 -11.29 -13.14 -0.92
CA ASP A 332 -10.49 -13.36 -2.12
C ASP A 332 -10.71 -12.29 -3.19
N ASP A 333 -11.97 -11.84 -3.34
CA ASP A 333 -12.32 -10.78 -4.30
C ASP A 333 -11.71 -9.43 -3.92
N LEU A 334 -11.67 -9.10 -2.63
CA LEU A 334 -11.03 -7.88 -2.16
C LEU A 334 -9.52 -7.93 -2.37
N THR A 335 -8.88 -9.05 -2.06
CA THR A 335 -7.44 -9.26 -2.32
C THR A 335 -7.12 -9.14 -3.82
N LEU A 336 -7.92 -9.76 -4.67
CA LEU A 336 -7.76 -9.66 -6.13
C LEU A 336 -7.94 -8.23 -6.63
N ARG A 337 -8.89 -7.50 -6.08
CA ARG A 337 -9.14 -6.09 -6.40
C ARG A 337 -7.96 -5.21 -6.01
N ASP A 338 -7.47 -5.33 -4.77
CA ASP A 338 -6.30 -4.59 -4.29
C ASP A 338 -5.10 -4.85 -5.21
N MET A 339 -4.83 -6.12 -5.56
CA MET A 339 -3.72 -6.48 -6.44
C MET A 339 -3.89 -5.92 -7.88
N LYS A 340 -5.11 -5.85 -8.41
CA LYS A 340 -5.36 -5.20 -9.72
C LYS A 340 -5.05 -3.70 -9.67
N LEU A 341 -5.54 -2.99 -8.66
CA LEU A 341 -5.22 -1.58 -8.46
C LEU A 341 -3.71 -1.37 -8.28
N MET A 342 -3.01 -2.28 -7.57
CA MET A 342 -1.56 -2.26 -7.45
C MET A 342 -0.87 -2.41 -8.83
N LYS A 343 -1.35 -3.31 -9.69
CA LYS A 343 -0.83 -3.46 -11.08
C LYS A 343 -1.03 -2.19 -11.91
N GLU A 344 -2.19 -1.57 -11.81
CA GLU A 344 -2.48 -0.29 -12.47
C GLU A 344 -1.58 0.84 -11.96
N ALA A 345 -1.21 0.81 -10.67
CA ALA A 345 -0.22 1.72 -10.08
C ALA A 345 1.24 1.33 -10.35
N SER A 346 1.50 0.31 -11.19
CA SER A 346 2.85 -0.22 -11.48
C SER A 346 3.60 -0.77 -10.26
N VAL A 347 2.88 -1.10 -9.20
CA VAL A 347 3.45 -1.79 -8.03
C VAL A 347 3.82 -3.22 -8.44
N ASN A 348 5.02 -3.65 -8.09
CA ASN A 348 5.51 -5.01 -8.30
C ASN A 348 5.94 -5.71 -7.01
N TYR A 349 5.85 -5.03 -5.86
CA TYR A 349 6.33 -5.51 -4.59
C TYR A 349 5.35 -5.17 -3.46
N ILE A 350 5.08 -6.15 -2.58
CA ILE A 350 4.22 -6.00 -1.40
C ILE A 350 4.99 -6.47 -0.16
N ARG A 351 5.05 -5.64 0.86
CA ARG A 351 5.46 -6.06 2.20
C ARG A 351 4.22 -6.37 3.03
N THR A 352 4.17 -7.56 3.60
CA THR A 352 3.06 -8.02 4.44
C THR A 352 3.18 -7.46 5.86
N SER A 353 2.99 -6.15 6.02
CA SER A 353 3.07 -5.49 7.32
C SER A 353 1.84 -5.80 8.19
N HIS A 354 1.96 -6.30 9.43
CA HIS A 354 3.22 -6.75 10.06
C HIS A 354 3.07 -8.23 10.43
N TYR A 355 2.50 -9.00 9.52
CA TYR A 355 2.14 -10.41 9.72
C TYR A 355 1.89 -11.13 8.38
N PRO A 356 2.07 -12.45 8.33
CA PRO A 356 1.77 -13.19 7.11
C PRO A 356 0.28 -13.09 6.75
N ARG A 357 0.02 -12.97 5.45
CA ARG A 357 -1.33 -12.86 4.91
C ARG A 357 -2.03 -14.23 4.88
N GLU A 358 -3.29 -14.22 4.48
CA GLU A 358 -4.06 -15.42 4.17
C GLU A 358 -3.42 -16.21 3.01
N PRO A 359 -3.56 -17.54 2.93
CA PRO A 359 -2.89 -18.36 1.91
C PRO A 359 -3.20 -17.94 0.47
N ARG A 360 -4.42 -17.50 0.21
CA ARG A 360 -4.86 -17.06 -1.12
C ARG A 360 -4.10 -15.85 -1.65
N PHE A 361 -3.64 -14.98 -0.76
CA PHE A 361 -2.80 -13.83 -1.11
C PHE A 361 -1.54 -14.25 -1.86
N TYR A 362 -0.83 -15.26 -1.37
CA TYR A 362 0.41 -15.74 -2.00
C TYR A 362 0.15 -16.42 -3.33
N GLU A 363 -0.93 -17.19 -3.45
CA GLU A 363 -1.33 -17.79 -4.72
C GLU A 363 -1.65 -16.74 -5.79
N LEU A 364 -2.26 -15.63 -5.40
CA LEU A 364 -2.52 -14.50 -6.27
C LEU A 364 -1.24 -13.73 -6.59
N ALA A 365 -0.36 -13.52 -5.62
CA ALA A 365 0.94 -12.89 -5.83
C ALA A 365 1.81 -13.70 -6.80
N ASP A 366 1.82 -15.04 -6.68
CA ASP A 366 2.50 -15.93 -7.62
C ASP A 366 1.96 -15.80 -9.05
N SER A 367 0.62 -15.75 -9.18
CA SER A 367 -0.07 -15.79 -10.48
C SER A 367 -0.09 -14.44 -11.19
N LEU A 368 -0.24 -13.35 -10.44
CA LEU A 368 -0.28 -11.98 -10.97
C LEU A 368 1.10 -11.36 -11.09
N GLY A 369 2.13 -11.97 -10.48
CA GLY A 369 3.49 -11.48 -10.51
C GLY A 369 3.74 -10.32 -9.54
N PHE A 370 3.81 -10.61 -8.25
CA PHE A 370 4.28 -9.69 -7.23
C PHE A 370 5.47 -10.29 -6.49
N TYR A 371 6.45 -9.49 -6.19
CA TYR A 371 7.47 -9.80 -5.20
C TYR A 371 6.90 -9.59 -3.81
N VAL A 372 7.20 -10.47 -2.87
CA VAL A 372 6.71 -10.38 -1.51
C VAL A 372 7.89 -10.40 -0.54
N ILE A 373 7.90 -9.43 0.37
CA ILE A 373 8.64 -9.53 1.63
C ILE A 373 7.63 -9.98 2.68
N ASP A 374 7.78 -11.23 3.12
CA ASP A 374 6.84 -11.88 4.03
C ASP A 374 7.31 -11.76 5.47
N GLU A 375 6.44 -11.24 6.34
CA GLU A 375 6.84 -10.81 7.68
C GLU A 375 6.40 -11.79 8.77
N VAL A 376 7.36 -12.22 9.58
CA VAL A 376 7.12 -13.00 10.79
C VAL A 376 6.50 -12.09 11.84
N PRO A 377 5.34 -12.47 12.44
CA PRO A 377 4.57 -11.59 13.29
C PRO A 377 5.17 -11.43 14.69
N PHE A 378 5.99 -10.42 14.89
CA PHE A 378 6.44 -9.88 16.18
C PHE A 378 6.82 -8.41 16.05
N GLY A 379 5.93 -7.62 15.39
CA GLY A 379 6.15 -6.23 15.02
C GLY A 379 6.41 -5.30 16.19
N TYR A 380 5.88 -5.61 17.38
CA TYR A 380 6.07 -4.84 18.58
C TYR A 380 6.47 -5.76 19.75
N GLY A 381 6.27 -5.37 21.00
CA GLY A 381 6.62 -6.21 22.12
C GLY A 381 8.09 -6.09 22.56
N ASP A 382 8.70 -4.95 22.32
CA ASP A 382 10.13 -4.65 22.57
C ASP A 382 10.62 -5.05 23.95
N LYS A 383 9.77 -4.93 24.97
CA LYS A 383 10.08 -5.30 26.36
C LYS A 383 10.39 -6.80 26.54
N ASN A 384 9.91 -7.62 25.62
CA ASN A 384 10.06 -9.07 25.65
C ASN A 384 11.25 -9.56 24.83
N LEU A 385 11.71 -8.75 23.86
CA LEU A 385 12.78 -9.15 22.93
C LEU A 385 14.18 -9.23 23.57
N SER A 386 14.35 -8.80 24.82
CA SER A 386 15.58 -9.00 25.61
C SER A 386 15.53 -10.19 26.55
N LYS A 387 14.39 -10.91 26.63
CA LYS A 387 14.15 -12.01 27.57
C LYS A 387 14.28 -13.35 26.87
N GLU A 388 15.18 -14.19 27.34
CA GLU A 388 15.49 -15.49 26.75
C GLU A 388 14.27 -16.41 26.63
N GLU A 389 13.31 -16.32 27.54
CA GLU A 389 12.08 -17.11 27.58
C GLU A 389 11.20 -16.93 26.32
N PHE A 390 11.35 -15.80 25.59
CA PHE A 390 10.62 -15.54 24.36
C PHE A 390 11.32 -16.04 23.10
N TYR A 391 12.56 -16.50 23.16
CA TYR A 391 13.25 -17.02 21.98
C TYR A 391 12.51 -18.22 21.34
N PRO A 392 12.03 -19.23 22.12
CA PRO A 392 11.21 -20.31 21.55
C PRO A 392 9.90 -19.81 20.90
N VAL A 393 9.29 -18.76 21.43
CA VAL A 393 8.08 -18.16 20.84
C VAL A 393 8.37 -17.53 19.47
N LEU A 394 9.49 -16.82 19.35
CA LEU A 394 9.91 -16.27 18.05
C LEU A 394 10.25 -17.37 17.04
N GLN A 395 10.94 -18.45 17.48
CA GLN A 395 11.21 -19.60 16.63
C GLN A 395 9.92 -20.24 16.12
N GLN A 396 8.91 -20.44 16.97
CA GLN A 396 7.62 -21.00 16.61
C GLN A 396 6.90 -20.14 15.56
N ARG A 397 6.91 -18.81 15.71
CA ARG A 397 6.33 -17.85 14.76
C ARG A 397 7.04 -17.89 13.41
N ALA A 398 8.37 -17.89 13.42
CA ALA A 398 9.16 -18.01 12.19
C ALA A 398 8.94 -19.35 11.48
N GLN A 399 8.90 -20.47 12.24
CA GLN A 399 8.58 -21.78 11.67
C GLN A 399 7.21 -21.81 11.01
N ALA A 400 6.19 -21.29 11.68
CA ALA A 400 4.82 -21.31 11.17
C ALA A 400 4.68 -20.45 9.89
N THR A 401 5.33 -19.29 9.83
CA THR A 401 5.35 -18.45 8.64
C THR A 401 6.13 -19.10 7.50
N ILE A 402 7.41 -19.41 7.74
CA ILE A 402 8.33 -19.82 6.67
C ILE A 402 7.98 -21.19 6.11
N ARG A 403 7.62 -22.17 6.93
CA ARG A 403 7.23 -23.50 6.44
C ARG A 403 5.95 -23.46 5.61
N ARG A 404 5.02 -22.55 5.94
CA ARG A 404 3.81 -22.34 5.14
C ARG A 404 4.14 -21.76 3.77
N ASP A 405 5.00 -20.73 3.70
CA ASP A 405 5.09 -19.85 2.53
C ASP A 405 6.36 -20.08 1.68
N LYS A 406 7.29 -20.94 2.12
CA LYS A 406 8.59 -21.17 1.47
C LYS A 406 8.55 -21.67 0.01
N ASN A 407 7.43 -22.24 -0.44
CA ASN A 407 7.31 -22.76 -1.80
C ASN A 407 6.73 -21.73 -2.79
N HIS A 408 6.27 -20.57 -2.31
CA HIS A 408 5.78 -19.50 -3.18
C HIS A 408 6.93 -18.79 -3.91
N PRO A 409 6.95 -18.74 -5.25
CA PRO A 409 7.98 -18.02 -5.99
C PRO A 409 7.93 -16.51 -5.76
N SER A 410 6.77 -15.96 -5.43
CA SER A 410 6.58 -14.54 -5.08
C SER A 410 7.36 -14.12 -3.84
N VAL A 411 7.50 -14.98 -2.82
CA VAL A 411 8.23 -14.67 -1.59
C VAL A 411 9.73 -14.62 -1.88
N LEU A 412 10.33 -13.42 -1.83
CA LEU A 412 11.75 -13.21 -2.10
C LEU A 412 12.59 -13.07 -0.83
N ILE A 413 12.04 -12.47 0.22
CA ILE A 413 12.77 -12.07 1.43
C ILE A 413 11.89 -12.38 2.64
N TRP A 414 12.52 -12.87 3.72
CA TRP A 414 11.88 -13.02 5.02
C TRP A 414 12.12 -11.77 5.87
N SER A 415 11.05 -11.16 6.36
CA SER A 415 11.13 -10.03 7.29
C SER A 415 10.98 -10.53 8.71
N LEU A 416 11.88 -10.14 9.59
CA LEU A 416 11.91 -10.59 10.99
C LEU A 416 11.51 -9.45 11.92
N GLY A 417 10.20 -9.36 12.18
CA GLY A 417 9.57 -8.32 12.99
C GLY A 417 9.48 -6.96 12.30
N ASN A 418 9.17 -5.93 13.07
CA ASN A 418 9.05 -4.54 12.61
C ASN A 418 9.50 -3.56 13.69
N GLU A 419 10.42 -2.66 13.33
CA GLU A 419 10.91 -1.57 14.19
C GLU A 419 11.44 -2.01 15.55
N ASN A 420 11.75 -3.29 15.69
CA ASN A 420 12.21 -3.89 16.94
C ASN A 420 13.65 -3.53 17.27
N PRO A 421 14.02 -3.50 18.56
CA PRO A 421 15.41 -3.47 18.98
C PRO A 421 16.14 -4.74 18.52
N LEU A 422 17.32 -4.59 17.95
CA LEU A 422 18.14 -5.71 17.51
C LEU A 422 18.87 -6.34 18.73
N THR A 423 18.20 -7.28 19.37
CA THR A 423 18.70 -8.00 20.54
C THR A 423 19.37 -9.33 20.15
N ASP A 424 20.06 -9.96 21.08
CA ASP A 424 20.72 -11.27 20.84
C ASP A 424 19.73 -12.34 20.38
N ILE A 425 18.51 -12.38 20.94
CA ILE A 425 17.49 -13.35 20.51
C ILE A 425 16.97 -13.06 19.09
N CYS A 426 16.91 -11.80 18.67
CA CYS A 426 16.56 -11.42 17.30
C CYS A 426 17.67 -11.84 16.32
N ILE A 427 18.95 -11.63 16.66
CA ILE A 427 20.09 -12.04 15.86
C ILE A 427 20.12 -13.55 15.69
N ARG A 428 19.97 -14.29 16.79
CA ARG A 428 19.90 -15.77 16.77
C ARG A 428 18.71 -16.29 15.97
N LEU A 429 17.59 -15.56 15.97
CA LEU A 429 16.45 -15.90 15.13
C LEU A 429 16.80 -15.80 13.64
N GLY A 430 17.53 -14.78 13.23
CA GLY A 430 18.03 -14.66 11.85
C GLY A 430 18.92 -15.81 11.45
N ASP A 431 19.87 -16.20 12.31
CA ASP A 431 20.73 -17.36 12.11
C ASP A 431 19.91 -18.67 12.04
N TYR A 432 18.91 -18.81 12.91
CA TYR A 432 18.00 -19.96 12.90
C TYR A 432 17.21 -20.04 11.60
N VAL A 433 16.64 -18.94 11.13
CA VAL A 433 15.92 -18.86 9.84
C VAL A 433 16.85 -19.30 8.71
N LYS A 434 18.04 -18.72 8.62
CA LYS A 434 19.01 -18.96 7.54
C LYS A 434 19.54 -20.39 7.52
N THR A 435 19.76 -20.99 8.70
CA THR A 435 20.42 -22.31 8.81
C THR A 435 19.45 -23.48 8.95
N GLN A 436 18.25 -23.24 9.52
CA GLN A 436 17.33 -24.32 9.86
C GLN A 436 16.00 -24.28 9.09
N LEU A 437 15.58 -23.13 8.58
CA LEU A 437 14.28 -22.99 7.93
C LEU A 437 14.39 -22.78 6.42
N ASP A 438 15.14 -21.77 5.97
CA ASP A 438 15.33 -21.49 4.55
C ASP A 438 16.67 -20.83 4.24
N SER A 439 17.60 -21.61 3.72
CA SER A 439 18.90 -21.12 3.26
C SER A 439 18.87 -20.41 1.90
N SER A 440 17.75 -20.54 1.14
CA SER A 440 17.66 -20.06 -0.24
C SER A 440 17.29 -18.58 -0.34
N ARG A 441 16.67 -18.01 0.68
CA ARG A 441 16.25 -16.60 0.69
C ARG A 441 17.03 -15.79 1.71
N PRO A 442 17.28 -14.52 1.44
CA PRO A 442 17.79 -13.59 2.44
C PRO A 442 16.68 -13.23 3.44
N TYR A 443 17.10 -12.71 4.58
CA TYR A 443 16.23 -12.12 5.59
C TYR A 443 16.62 -10.67 5.88
N CYS A 444 15.70 -9.92 6.49
CA CYS A 444 15.93 -8.54 6.91
C CYS A 444 15.30 -8.25 8.28
N TYR A 445 15.73 -7.15 8.88
CA TYR A 445 15.13 -6.57 10.08
C TYR A 445 14.67 -5.15 9.74
N PRO A 446 13.37 -4.92 9.47
CA PRO A 446 12.84 -3.58 9.23
C PRO A 446 13.10 -2.66 10.42
N GLN A 447 13.68 -1.49 10.17
CA GLN A 447 14.16 -0.61 11.23
C GLN A 447 13.81 0.85 10.97
N VAL A 448 13.32 1.53 11.99
CA VAL A 448 13.17 2.98 11.97
C VAL A 448 14.54 3.63 11.79
N GLY A 449 14.67 4.49 10.80
CA GLY A 449 15.93 5.17 10.46
C GLY A 449 16.59 5.87 11.66
N SER A 450 16.76 7.16 11.62
CA SER A 450 17.50 7.91 12.65
C SER A 450 16.89 7.91 14.06
N TYR A 451 15.61 7.57 14.25
CA TYR A 451 14.96 7.64 15.56
C TYR A 451 15.49 6.56 16.53
N PHE A 452 15.69 5.32 16.03
CA PHE A 452 16.28 4.23 16.82
C PHE A 452 17.80 4.14 16.69
N ARG A 453 18.44 5.08 16.02
CA ARG A 453 19.90 5.14 15.90
C ARG A 453 20.61 4.97 17.25
N ARG A 454 20.03 5.49 18.34
CA ARG A 454 20.55 5.36 19.69
C ARG A 454 20.52 3.94 20.25
N PHE A 455 19.62 3.08 19.76
CA PHE A 455 19.49 1.69 20.21
C PHE A 455 20.39 0.75 19.41
N PHE A 456 20.71 1.09 18.15
CA PHE A 456 21.44 0.24 17.22
C PHE A 456 22.90 0.65 17.01
N GLU A 457 23.24 1.90 17.27
CA GLU A 457 24.60 2.39 17.13
C GLU A 457 25.34 2.15 18.43
N GLY A 458 25.38 1.11 19.10
CA GLY A 458 26.17 0.91 20.30
C GLY A 458 26.92 2.18 20.81
N LYS A 459 27.46 2.24 21.95
CA LYS A 459 28.09 3.45 22.54
C LYS A 459 29.15 4.15 21.66
N GLU A 460 29.49 3.58 20.49
CA GLU A 460 30.57 4.06 19.62
C GLU A 460 30.14 4.63 18.26
N GLY A 461 28.85 4.70 17.94
CA GLY A 461 28.32 5.38 16.73
C GLY A 461 28.78 4.80 15.38
N LYS A 462 29.29 3.60 15.34
CA LYS A 462 29.81 2.95 14.13
C LYS A 462 28.78 2.02 13.50
N GLY A 463 27.85 2.57 12.77
CA GLY A 463 27.02 1.87 11.78
C GLY A 463 26.17 0.72 12.32
N PHE A 464 25.13 0.38 11.60
CA PHE A 464 24.26 -0.75 11.95
C PHE A 464 25.02 -2.07 12.03
N PRO A 465 25.14 -2.71 13.21
CA PRO A 465 25.75 -4.03 13.31
C PRO A 465 24.78 -5.15 12.89
N SER A 466 23.78 -4.84 12.06
CA SER A 466 22.83 -5.85 11.61
C SER A 466 23.54 -6.92 10.78
N PRO A 467 23.44 -8.21 11.16
CA PRO A 467 24.00 -9.31 10.38
C PRO A 467 23.18 -9.62 9.13
N ALA A 468 22.03 -8.98 8.95
CA ALA A 468 21.16 -9.22 7.80
C ALA A 468 21.85 -8.86 6.48
N PRO A 469 21.67 -9.69 5.43
CA PRO A 469 22.26 -9.45 4.12
C PRO A 469 21.68 -8.25 3.36
N ILE A 470 20.62 -7.62 3.86
CA ILE A 470 19.93 -6.47 3.27
C ILE A 470 19.70 -5.42 4.35
N TYR A 471 19.97 -4.15 4.03
CA TYR A 471 19.56 -3.02 4.88
C TYR A 471 18.12 -2.62 4.59
N THR A 472 17.32 -2.47 5.64
CA THR A 472 15.90 -2.14 5.53
C THR A 472 15.51 -0.97 6.43
N PRO A 473 16.04 0.25 6.17
CA PRO A 473 15.70 1.43 6.96
C PRO A 473 14.31 1.97 6.61
N HIS A 474 13.68 2.65 7.61
CA HIS A 474 12.40 3.31 7.46
C HIS A 474 12.56 4.83 7.30
N TYR A 475 11.66 5.45 6.56
CA TYR A 475 11.45 6.89 6.41
C TYR A 475 12.71 7.73 6.17
N PRO A 476 13.59 7.38 5.20
CA PRO A 476 14.74 8.21 4.89
C PRO A 476 14.31 9.56 4.34
N THR A 477 15.10 10.59 4.60
CA THR A 477 14.95 11.84 3.87
C THR A 477 15.53 11.71 2.46
N THR A 478 15.11 12.56 1.54
CA THR A 478 15.68 12.64 0.18
C THR A 478 17.19 12.83 0.23
N GLY A 479 17.70 13.65 1.15
CA GLY A 479 19.14 13.83 1.36
C GLY A 479 19.86 12.57 1.86
N GLN A 480 19.23 11.79 2.73
CA GLN A 480 19.79 10.50 3.18
C GLN A 480 19.83 9.48 2.04
N ILE A 481 18.79 9.43 1.21
CA ILE A 481 18.78 8.56 0.02
C ILE A 481 19.91 8.97 -0.93
N ALA A 482 20.06 10.27 -1.20
CA ALA A 482 21.05 10.80 -2.11
C ALA A 482 22.49 10.70 -1.62
N GLY A 483 22.73 10.73 -0.31
CA GLY A 483 24.07 10.73 0.29
C GLY A 483 24.42 9.43 0.99
N PHE A 484 23.70 9.11 2.06
CA PHE A 484 24.10 8.03 2.97
C PHE A 484 23.86 6.63 2.40
N TYR A 485 22.69 6.38 1.76
CA TYR A 485 22.32 5.03 1.34
C TYR A 485 22.87 4.61 -0.02
N GLN A 486 23.40 5.51 -0.82
CA GLN A 486 24.02 5.18 -2.11
C GLN A 486 25.30 4.32 -1.98
N HIS A 487 26.00 4.39 -0.86
CA HIS A 487 27.33 3.83 -0.66
C HIS A 487 27.35 2.70 0.39
N ARG A 488 26.31 1.87 0.45
CA ARG A 488 26.27 0.74 1.39
C ARG A 488 26.94 -0.49 0.78
N ASP A 489 27.45 -1.35 1.65
CA ASP A 489 28.14 -2.59 1.33
C ASP A 489 27.22 -3.73 0.89
N ARG A 490 25.90 -3.55 1.04
CA ARG A 490 24.85 -4.51 0.72
C ARG A 490 23.60 -3.80 0.20
N PRO A 491 22.65 -4.52 -0.46
CA PRO A 491 21.43 -3.91 -0.97
C PRO A 491 20.63 -3.15 0.09
N VAL A 492 20.04 -2.04 -0.32
CA VAL A 492 19.12 -1.24 0.52
C VAL A 492 17.70 -1.36 -0.01
N ILE A 493 16.75 -1.63 0.88
CA ILE A 493 15.31 -1.60 0.60
C ILE A 493 14.67 -0.74 1.70
N PHE A 494 13.97 0.32 1.32
CA PHE A 494 13.21 1.10 2.29
C PHE A 494 11.88 0.40 2.56
N THR A 495 11.85 -0.46 3.59
CA THR A 495 10.67 -1.25 3.92
C THR A 495 9.48 -0.41 4.37
N GLU A 496 9.72 0.86 4.71
CA GLU A 496 8.72 1.93 4.80
C GLU A 496 9.33 3.26 4.37
N TYR A 497 8.69 3.96 3.44
CA TYR A 497 9.08 5.32 3.05
C TYR A 497 7.91 6.10 2.52
N CYS A 498 8.07 7.43 2.34
CA CYS A 498 7.02 8.30 1.83
C CYS A 498 5.65 8.02 2.45
N HIS A 499 5.59 8.07 3.77
CA HIS A 499 4.36 7.85 4.52
C HIS A 499 3.24 8.76 4.00
N THR A 500 2.18 8.14 3.49
CA THR A 500 1.00 8.90 3.08
C THR A 500 0.13 9.14 4.30
N LEU A 501 -0.13 10.37 4.62
CA LEU A 501 -1.03 10.75 5.69
C LEU A 501 -1.91 11.88 5.14
N GLY A 502 -3.17 11.57 4.84
CA GLY A 502 -4.01 12.44 4.05
C GLY A 502 -3.37 12.78 2.70
N ILE A 503 -3.07 14.05 2.44
CA ILE A 503 -2.40 14.48 1.20
C ILE A 503 -0.88 14.64 1.32
N SER A 504 -0.27 14.24 2.42
CA SER A 504 1.17 14.37 2.65
C SER A 504 1.97 13.29 1.90
N PHE A 505 2.28 13.53 0.65
CA PHE A 505 3.04 12.62 -0.21
C PHE A 505 4.14 13.38 -0.98
N GLU A 506 4.71 14.38 -0.34
CA GLU A 506 5.71 15.26 -0.94
C GLU A 506 7.03 14.55 -1.18
N ASP A 507 7.70 14.87 -2.27
CA ASP A 507 9.04 14.44 -2.61
C ASP A 507 9.19 12.97 -3.06
N HIS A 508 8.09 12.22 -3.17
CA HIS A 508 8.15 10.83 -3.62
C HIS A 508 8.76 10.70 -5.02
N ASP A 509 8.49 11.62 -5.94
CA ASP A 509 9.05 11.65 -7.28
C ASP A 509 10.58 11.78 -7.25
N ARG A 510 11.12 12.71 -6.45
CA ARG A 510 12.56 12.91 -6.30
C ARG A 510 13.25 11.72 -5.62
N GLN A 511 12.63 11.17 -4.57
CA GLN A 511 13.15 9.98 -3.90
C GLN A 511 13.18 8.80 -4.85
N TRP A 512 12.09 8.57 -5.60
CA TRP A 512 12.02 7.46 -6.55
C TRP A 512 13.02 7.60 -7.70
N GLU A 513 13.24 8.79 -8.24
CA GLU A 513 14.26 9.02 -9.26
C GLU A 513 15.68 8.69 -8.76
N ILE A 514 16.01 9.01 -7.51
CA ILE A 514 17.29 8.63 -6.92
C ILE A 514 17.39 7.10 -6.76
N ILE A 515 16.34 6.47 -6.24
CA ILE A 515 16.26 5.01 -6.08
C ILE A 515 16.43 4.32 -7.45
N GLN A 516 15.71 4.79 -8.46
CA GLN A 516 15.73 4.20 -9.80
C GLN A 516 17.13 4.18 -10.42
N ARG A 517 17.89 5.27 -10.28
CA ARG A 517 19.24 5.40 -10.87
C ARG A 517 20.38 4.87 -10.00
N THR A 518 20.10 4.48 -8.74
CA THR A 518 21.15 3.98 -7.82
C THR A 518 21.10 2.45 -7.76
N PRO A 519 22.09 1.72 -8.31
CA PRO A 519 22.04 0.25 -8.38
C PRO A 519 21.92 -0.43 -7.01
N GLY A 520 22.64 0.05 -5.99
CA GLY A 520 22.64 -0.52 -4.65
C GLY A 520 21.36 -0.28 -3.83
N ILE A 521 20.44 0.56 -4.31
CA ILE A 521 19.12 0.74 -3.69
C ILE A 521 18.11 -0.05 -4.53
N ALA A 522 17.68 -1.20 -4.01
CA ALA A 522 16.78 -2.09 -4.73
C ALA A 522 15.34 -1.55 -4.79
N GLY A 523 14.95 -0.64 -3.90
CA GLY A 523 13.61 -0.05 -3.94
C GLY A 523 13.06 0.30 -2.56
N GLY A 524 11.73 0.31 -2.44
CA GLY A 524 11.04 0.53 -1.17
C GLY A 524 9.54 0.32 -1.25
N SER A 525 8.88 0.28 -0.09
CA SER A 525 7.43 0.21 0.05
C SER A 525 6.88 1.46 0.72
N VAL A 526 5.93 2.09 0.05
CA VAL A 526 5.19 3.24 0.59
C VAL A 526 4.31 2.77 1.75
N TRP A 527 4.34 3.47 2.85
CA TRP A 527 3.40 3.30 3.96
C TRP A 527 2.20 4.23 3.74
N GLU A 528 0.98 3.73 3.56
CA GLU A 528 0.61 2.36 3.28
C GLU A 528 -0.43 2.29 2.14
N TRP A 529 -0.91 1.09 1.80
CA TRP A 529 -1.80 0.88 0.67
C TRP A 529 -3.20 1.46 0.87
N VAL A 530 -3.82 1.22 2.04
CA VAL A 530 -5.23 1.53 2.25
C VAL A 530 -5.49 2.03 3.67
N ASP A 531 -6.36 3.03 3.79
CA ASP A 531 -6.86 3.52 5.07
C ASP A 531 -7.57 2.42 5.87
N GLN A 532 -7.45 2.47 7.19
CA GLN A 532 -7.96 1.48 8.12
C GLN A 532 -9.32 1.89 8.68
N GLY A 533 -10.38 1.82 7.87
CA GLY A 533 -11.74 2.14 8.28
C GLY A 533 -12.41 1.05 9.13
N MET A 534 -13.40 1.44 9.93
CA MET A 534 -14.24 0.56 10.74
C MET A 534 -15.72 0.66 10.37
N PRO A 535 -16.55 -0.39 10.57
CA PRO A 535 -17.98 -0.33 10.30
C PRO A 535 -18.68 0.76 11.11
N PHE A 536 -19.56 1.51 10.45
CA PHE A 536 -20.30 2.62 11.05
C PHE A 536 -21.15 2.21 12.24
N THR A 537 -21.69 0.99 12.22
CA THR A 537 -22.54 0.44 13.29
C THR A 537 -21.82 0.26 14.63
N VAL A 538 -20.49 0.31 14.62
CA VAL A 538 -19.65 0.14 15.82
C VAL A 538 -19.24 1.47 16.44
N LEU A 539 -19.63 2.58 15.84
CA LEU A 539 -19.04 3.91 16.00
C LEU A 539 -19.72 4.94 16.93
N PRO A 540 -20.76 4.68 17.71
CA PRO A 540 -21.17 5.64 18.75
C PRO A 540 -20.04 5.98 19.73
N LEU A 541 -18.98 5.16 19.73
CA LEU A 541 -17.80 5.26 20.60
C LEU A 541 -16.68 6.14 20.07
N GLN A 542 -16.61 6.36 18.77
CA GLN A 542 -15.54 7.17 18.20
C GLN A 542 -15.58 8.61 18.74
N ARG A 543 -16.78 9.16 18.99
CA ARG A 543 -16.93 10.49 19.60
C ARG A 543 -16.37 10.56 21.02
N GLU A 544 -16.36 9.46 21.78
CA GLU A 544 -15.74 9.41 23.10
C GLU A 544 -14.21 9.28 23.02
N LEU A 545 -13.70 8.59 21.98
CA LEU A 545 -12.26 8.47 21.73
C LEU A 545 -11.70 9.73 21.04
N GLU A 546 -12.52 10.52 20.36
CA GLU A 546 -12.20 11.77 19.67
C GLU A 546 -11.80 12.93 20.60
N GLY A 547 -11.81 12.75 21.89
CA GLY A 547 -11.39 13.80 22.84
C GLY A 547 -10.03 14.42 22.48
N ASP A 548 -9.16 13.69 21.79
CA ASP A 548 -7.83 14.12 21.39
C ASP A 548 -7.50 14.00 19.90
N SER A 549 -8.32 13.34 19.08
CA SER A 549 -8.03 13.13 17.67
C SER A 549 -8.79 14.13 16.80
N LYS A 550 -8.19 15.26 16.53
CA LYS A 550 -8.77 16.21 15.58
C LYS A 550 -8.36 15.82 14.17
N ALA A 551 -9.30 15.26 13.43
CA ALA A 551 -9.21 15.13 11.98
C ALA A 551 -8.71 16.44 11.39
N GLY A 552 -7.73 16.40 10.51
CA GLY A 552 -7.27 17.58 9.81
C GLY A 552 -5.88 18.09 10.20
N MET A 553 -5.02 17.28 10.81
CA MET A 553 -3.62 17.68 11.02
C MET A 553 -2.84 17.80 9.71
N PHE A 554 -3.29 17.14 8.62
CA PHE A 554 -2.50 16.97 7.40
C PHE A 554 -3.20 17.19 6.06
N GLY A 555 -4.50 17.50 6.00
CA GLY A 555 -5.14 17.73 4.72
C GLY A 555 -6.57 18.29 4.78
N TYR A 556 -6.92 19.05 3.75
CA TYR A 556 -8.22 19.68 3.59
C TYR A 556 -9.25 18.77 2.96
N GLU A 557 -8.77 17.84 2.17
CA GLU A 557 -9.56 16.96 1.34
C GLU A 557 -10.26 15.88 2.17
N GLU A 558 -9.81 15.65 3.40
CA GLU A 558 -10.46 14.77 4.37
C GLU A 558 -11.86 15.22 4.79
N LYS A 559 -12.14 16.54 4.71
CA LYS A 559 -13.47 17.06 5.01
C LYS A 559 -14.55 16.64 4.00
N VAL A 560 -14.17 16.29 2.79
CA VAL A 560 -15.12 15.97 1.72
C VAL A 560 -15.51 14.50 1.74
N TYR A 561 -14.61 13.63 2.23
CA TYR A 561 -14.85 12.20 2.36
C TYR A 561 -15.22 11.86 3.81
N THR A 562 -16.33 12.42 4.28
CA THR A 562 -16.85 12.11 5.61
C THR A 562 -17.64 10.81 5.58
N SER A 563 -17.75 10.18 6.72
CA SER A 563 -18.59 9.04 7.04
C SER A 563 -19.98 9.02 6.39
N LYS A 564 -20.57 10.17 6.13
CA LYS A 564 -21.89 10.28 5.47
C LYS A 564 -21.92 9.73 4.04
N ASN A 565 -20.79 9.75 3.34
CA ASN A 565 -20.74 9.37 1.93
C ASN A 565 -20.19 7.95 1.72
N ALA A 566 -19.45 7.41 2.69
CA ALA A 566 -18.73 6.15 2.54
C ALA A 566 -19.25 5.01 3.42
N GLY A 567 -20.11 5.31 4.41
CA GLY A 567 -20.66 4.32 5.34
C GLY A 567 -19.64 3.73 6.32
N PHE A 568 -18.48 4.37 6.49
CA PHE A 568 -17.47 4.02 7.48
C PHE A 568 -16.78 5.27 8.03
N GLU A 569 -16.13 5.15 9.17
CA GLU A 569 -15.35 6.21 9.79
C GLU A 569 -13.92 5.77 10.09
N MET A 570 -13.05 6.78 10.27
CA MET A 570 -11.65 6.61 10.62
C MET A 570 -11.44 7.02 12.07
N TYR A 571 -10.44 6.42 12.73
CA TYR A 571 -10.07 6.80 14.09
C TYR A 571 -9.19 8.05 14.08
N GLY A 572 -9.82 9.22 13.96
CA GLY A 572 -9.09 10.49 13.89
C GLY A 572 -8.09 10.51 12.74
N ASN A 573 -6.83 10.81 13.06
CA ASN A 573 -5.70 10.73 12.11
C ASN A 573 -4.97 9.38 12.14
N LYS A 574 -5.38 8.44 12.97
CA LYS A 574 -4.86 7.08 13.02
C LYS A 574 -5.52 6.24 11.93
N GLY A 575 -4.70 5.48 11.21
CA GLY A 575 -5.20 4.66 10.12
C GLY A 575 -5.64 5.43 8.86
N THR A 576 -5.35 6.75 8.74
CA THR A 576 -5.53 7.55 7.52
C THR A 576 -4.24 7.62 6.72
N ASP A 577 -3.56 6.51 6.61
CA ASP A 577 -2.21 6.40 6.06
C ASP A 577 -2.20 5.83 4.65
N GLY A 578 -3.39 5.60 4.07
CA GLY A 578 -3.58 4.90 2.80
C GLY A 578 -3.30 5.76 1.57
N LEU A 579 -2.88 5.08 0.49
CA LEU A 579 -2.98 5.57 -0.89
C LEU A 579 -4.43 5.53 -1.39
N LEU A 580 -5.24 4.69 -0.76
CA LEU A 580 -6.67 4.53 -1.02
C LEU A 580 -7.44 4.78 0.28
N TYR A 581 -8.65 5.30 0.17
CA TYR A 581 -9.62 5.23 1.26
C TYR A 581 -9.95 3.78 1.61
N ALA A 582 -10.51 3.55 2.79
CA ALA A 582 -10.83 2.21 3.28
C ALA A 582 -11.73 1.40 2.32
N ASP A 583 -12.60 2.04 1.56
CA ASP A 583 -13.45 1.43 0.52
C ASP A 583 -12.72 1.20 -0.82
N ARG A 584 -11.42 1.48 -0.90
CA ARG A 584 -10.56 1.40 -2.08
C ARG A 584 -10.80 2.50 -3.11
N THR A 585 -11.43 3.60 -2.76
CA THR A 585 -11.45 4.79 -3.60
C THR A 585 -10.06 5.43 -3.61
N PRO A 586 -9.44 5.66 -4.80
CA PRO A 586 -8.09 6.19 -4.87
C PRO A 586 -7.98 7.63 -4.38
N LEU A 587 -7.01 7.90 -3.50
CA LEU A 587 -6.58 9.24 -3.10
C LEU A 587 -5.71 9.89 -4.20
N PRO A 588 -5.54 11.21 -4.21
CA PRO A 588 -4.59 11.87 -5.11
C PRO A 588 -3.18 11.29 -5.06
N ASN A 589 -2.75 10.81 -3.90
CA ASN A 589 -1.45 10.16 -3.69
C ASN A 589 -1.30 8.85 -4.48
N TYR A 590 -2.38 8.09 -4.68
CA TYR A 590 -2.37 6.91 -5.54
C TYR A 590 -2.01 7.25 -6.99
N TYR A 591 -2.60 8.30 -7.54
CA TYR A 591 -2.30 8.74 -8.91
C TYR A 591 -0.90 9.35 -9.03
N GLU A 592 -0.41 10.00 -7.98
CA GLU A 592 0.99 10.46 -7.91
C GLU A 592 1.95 9.27 -7.91
N LEU A 593 1.67 8.23 -7.10
CA LEU A 593 2.42 6.97 -7.10
C LEU A 593 2.39 6.29 -8.47
N GLN A 594 1.20 6.17 -9.08
CA GLN A 594 1.01 5.58 -10.40
C GLN A 594 1.91 6.22 -11.44
N HIS A 595 1.99 7.56 -11.44
CA HIS A 595 2.85 8.29 -12.34
C HIS A 595 4.34 8.05 -12.03
N ASN A 596 4.73 8.11 -10.77
CA ASN A 596 6.12 7.99 -10.35
C ASN A 596 6.67 6.56 -10.57
N TYR A 597 5.84 5.52 -10.35
CA TYR A 597 6.19 4.12 -10.56
C TYR A 597 5.99 3.63 -12.00
N ALA A 598 5.48 4.46 -12.90
CA ALA A 598 5.22 4.07 -14.27
C ALA A 598 6.40 3.33 -14.90
N ARG A 599 6.08 2.16 -15.49
CA ARG A 599 7.06 1.24 -16.08
C ARG A 599 7.52 1.67 -17.47
N ALA A 600 6.67 2.42 -18.15
CA ALA A 600 6.98 3.02 -19.45
C ALA A 600 6.24 4.36 -19.57
N PHE A 601 6.86 5.36 -20.19
CA PHE A 601 6.26 6.70 -20.32
C PHE A 601 7.01 7.53 -21.36
N VAL A 602 6.36 8.60 -21.83
CA VAL A 602 7.01 9.68 -22.59
C VAL A 602 7.58 10.68 -21.58
N THR A 603 8.87 10.99 -21.71
CA THR A 603 9.56 11.89 -20.76
C THR A 603 9.30 13.37 -21.04
N ASP A 604 8.86 13.70 -22.25
CA ASP A 604 8.62 15.06 -22.65
C ASP A 604 7.39 15.62 -21.94
N SER A 605 7.49 16.78 -21.34
CA SER A 605 6.40 17.52 -20.71
C SER A 605 5.74 18.52 -21.66
N ILE A 606 6.44 18.92 -22.72
CA ILE A 606 5.98 19.79 -23.80
C ILE A 606 6.57 19.26 -25.10
N LEU A 607 5.80 19.29 -26.18
CA LEU A 607 6.24 18.97 -27.52
C LEU A 607 6.20 20.20 -28.41
N THR A 608 7.15 20.29 -29.33
CA THR A 608 7.19 21.37 -30.34
C THR A 608 7.35 20.79 -31.73
N THR A 609 6.61 21.33 -32.70
CA THR A 609 6.72 20.97 -34.09
C THR A 609 6.28 22.13 -34.99
N ALA A 610 6.84 22.23 -36.19
CA ALA A 610 6.40 23.15 -37.21
C ALA A 610 5.67 22.47 -38.36
N ASP A 611 6.01 21.18 -38.61
CA ASP A 611 5.51 20.42 -39.77
C ASP A 611 4.54 19.30 -39.39
N GLY A 612 4.17 19.18 -38.10
CA GLY A 612 3.34 18.11 -37.59
C GLY A 612 4.11 16.82 -37.23
N THR A 613 5.46 16.84 -37.30
CA THR A 613 6.30 15.71 -36.91
C THR A 613 6.68 15.85 -35.43
N LEU A 614 6.06 15.04 -34.54
CA LEU A 614 6.38 15.02 -33.12
C LEU A 614 7.54 14.05 -32.84
N ARG A 615 8.49 14.48 -32.04
CA ARG A 615 9.59 13.64 -31.53
C ARG A 615 9.34 13.39 -30.06
N LEU A 616 9.10 12.12 -29.70
CA LEU A 616 8.84 11.64 -28.36
C LEU A 616 10.08 10.94 -27.82
N ASN A 617 10.42 11.16 -26.55
CA ASN A 617 11.43 10.38 -25.85
C ASN A 617 10.73 9.38 -24.94
N ILE A 618 10.87 8.09 -25.26
CA ILE A 618 10.18 7.00 -24.55
C ILE A 618 11.17 6.27 -23.66
N THR A 619 10.83 6.14 -22.38
CA THR A 619 11.64 5.44 -21.39
C THR A 619 10.99 4.12 -21.00
N ASN A 620 11.81 3.05 -20.96
CA ASN A 620 11.45 1.75 -20.44
C ASN A 620 12.10 1.54 -19.05
N ARG A 621 11.29 1.34 -18.02
CA ARG A 621 11.69 1.01 -16.64
C ARG A 621 11.32 -0.42 -16.23
N TYR A 622 10.97 -1.28 -17.17
CA TYR A 622 10.88 -2.72 -16.93
C TYR A 622 12.27 -3.30 -16.66
N ASP A 623 12.31 -4.35 -15.85
CA ASP A 623 13.56 -5.03 -15.52
C ASP A 623 13.88 -6.15 -16.53
N PHE A 624 12.86 -6.73 -17.20
CA PHE A 624 13.00 -7.86 -18.10
C PHE A 624 12.39 -7.65 -19.49
N LEU A 625 11.33 -6.84 -19.63
CA LEU A 625 10.53 -6.77 -20.85
C LEU A 625 10.95 -5.64 -21.79
N ASN A 626 11.14 -5.96 -23.06
CA ASN A 626 11.13 -4.96 -24.13
C ASN A 626 9.70 -4.45 -24.35
N LEU A 627 9.53 -3.18 -24.67
CA LEU A 627 8.19 -2.60 -24.85
C LEU A 627 7.47 -3.13 -26.09
N LYS A 628 8.19 -3.52 -27.14
CA LYS A 628 7.68 -3.82 -28.48
C LYS A 628 6.46 -4.75 -28.50
N ASP A 629 6.51 -5.85 -27.77
CA ASP A 629 5.45 -6.86 -27.78
C ASP A 629 4.67 -6.90 -26.45
N ASN A 630 4.97 -5.98 -25.54
CA ASN A 630 4.51 -6.04 -24.15
C ASN A 630 3.74 -4.80 -23.71
N VAL A 631 3.87 -3.68 -24.42
CA VAL A 631 3.26 -2.41 -24.02
C VAL A 631 2.72 -1.68 -25.26
N THR A 632 1.48 -1.24 -25.16
CA THR A 632 0.81 -0.44 -26.18
C THR A 632 0.66 1.00 -25.72
N PHE A 633 1.12 1.94 -26.54
CA PHE A 633 0.90 3.37 -26.41
C PHE A 633 -0.26 3.77 -27.34
N SER A 634 -1.46 3.83 -26.82
CA SER A 634 -2.62 4.37 -27.53
C SER A 634 -2.61 5.89 -27.38
N TRP A 635 -2.73 6.60 -28.50
CA TRP A 635 -2.64 8.06 -28.51
C TRP A 635 -3.80 8.72 -29.25
N ALA A 636 -4.09 9.97 -28.87
CA ALA A 636 -5.03 10.84 -29.54
C ALA A 636 -4.47 12.26 -29.56
N TYR A 637 -4.54 12.92 -30.71
CA TYR A 637 -4.22 14.33 -30.85
C TYR A 637 -5.49 15.16 -30.94
N SER A 638 -5.56 16.21 -30.16
CA SER A 638 -6.71 17.12 -30.10
C SER A 638 -6.29 18.57 -30.24
N GLU A 639 -7.17 19.38 -30.85
CA GLU A 639 -7.10 20.83 -30.86
C GLU A 639 -8.34 21.38 -30.15
N ASP A 640 -8.12 22.16 -29.09
CA ASP A 640 -9.12 22.47 -28.07
C ASP A 640 -9.75 21.16 -27.55
N ARG A 641 -11.05 20.96 -27.77
CA ARG A 641 -11.79 19.78 -27.35
C ARG A 641 -12.02 18.77 -28.47
N ASP A 642 -11.62 19.10 -29.71
CA ASP A 642 -11.84 18.24 -30.88
C ASP A 642 -10.68 17.26 -31.05
N THR A 643 -10.96 15.95 -30.96
CA THR A 643 -9.99 14.93 -31.32
C THR A 643 -9.91 14.81 -32.84
N LEU A 644 -8.75 15.10 -33.42
CA LEU A 644 -8.53 15.10 -34.84
C LEU A 644 -8.07 13.73 -35.39
N VAL A 645 -7.23 13.06 -34.61
CA VAL A 645 -6.65 11.78 -35.02
C VAL A 645 -6.31 10.91 -33.82
N ARG A 646 -6.31 9.59 -34.04
CA ARG A 646 -5.95 8.57 -33.05
C ARG A 646 -5.07 7.51 -33.69
N GLY A 647 -4.30 6.82 -32.85
CA GLY A 647 -3.48 5.69 -33.26
C GLY A 647 -2.92 4.95 -32.07
N ALA A 648 -2.10 3.95 -32.36
CA ALA A 648 -1.35 3.22 -31.36
C ALA A 648 0.00 2.79 -31.92
N PHE A 649 0.97 2.60 -31.03
CA PHE A 649 2.28 2.05 -31.35
C PHE A 649 2.86 1.30 -30.15
N SER A 650 3.86 0.45 -30.43
CA SER A 650 4.66 -0.26 -29.43
C SER A 650 6.14 -0.12 -29.83
N PRO A 651 6.90 0.73 -29.14
CA PRO A 651 8.27 1.02 -29.56
C PRO A 651 9.21 -0.15 -29.21
N ASP A 652 10.22 -0.38 -30.04
CA ASP A 652 11.32 -1.29 -29.72
C ASP A 652 12.26 -0.59 -28.72
N CYS A 653 12.03 -0.84 -27.45
CA CYS A 653 12.75 -0.22 -26.35
C CYS A 653 13.11 -1.28 -25.32
N ALA A 654 14.41 -1.59 -25.22
CA ALA A 654 14.93 -2.59 -24.26
C ALA A 654 14.76 -2.13 -22.80
N PRO A 655 14.83 -3.05 -21.82
CA PRO A 655 14.80 -2.70 -20.40
C PRO A 655 15.86 -1.65 -20.03
N HIS A 656 15.45 -0.69 -19.18
CA HIS A 656 16.32 0.39 -18.67
C HIS A 656 16.90 1.34 -19.72
N VAL A 657 16.30 1.40 -20.93
CA VAL A 657 16.76 2.26 -22.03
C VAL A 657 15.72 3.34 -22.31
N SER A 658 16.14 4.45 -22.88
CA SER A 658 15.29 5.48 -23.48
C SER A 658 15.57 5.57 -24.96
N VAL A 659 14.52 5.64 -25.78
CA VAL A 659 14.62 5.73 -27.25
C VAL A 659 13.79 6.88 -27.78
N PRO A 660 14.23 7.56 -28.85
CA PRO A 660 13.39 8.50 -29.58
C PRO A 660 12.36 7.75 -30.43
N TYR A 661 11.16 8.31 -30.54
CA TYR A 661 10.10 7.83 -31.40
C TYR A 661 9.50 9.00 -32.19
N THR A 662 9.30 8.82 -33.49
CA THR A 662 8.73 9.84 -34.36
C THR A 662 7.26 9.54 -34.63
N LEU A 663 6.38 10.49 -34.32
CA LEU A 663 4.96 10.42 -34.56
C LEU A 663 4.55 11.54 -35.53
N ALA A 664 4.00 11.17 -36.68
CA ALA A 664 3.51 12.14 -37.64
C ALA A 664 2.01 12.45 -37.39
N LEU A 665 1.70 13.73 -37.25
CA LEU A 665 0.33 14.22 -37.28
C LEU A 665 -0.12 14.45 -38.72
N PRO A 666 -1.41 14.24 -39.02
CA PRO A 666 -1.92 14.41 -40.38
C PRO A 666 -1.95 15.86 -40.89
N VAL A 667 -1.96 16.80 -39.92
CA VAL A 667 -1.93 18.24 -40.14
C VAL A 667 -1.00 18.92 -39.13
N PRO A 668 -0.34 20.01 -39.50
CA PRO A 668 0.39 20.82 -38.53
C PRO A 668 -0.54 21.38 -37.47
N PRO A 669 -0.07 21.50 -36.20
CA PRO A 669 -0.85 22.08 -35.11
C PRO A 669 -1.30 23.51 -35.40
N ASP A 670 -2.56 23.81 -35.11
CA ASP A 670 -3.09 25.18 -35.16
C ASP A 670 -2.64 25.98 -33.93
N ALA A 671 -1.70 26.93 -34.13
CA ALA A 671 -1.15 27.76 -33.07
C ALA A 671 -2.19 28.64 -32.36
N SER A 672 -3.37 28.80 -32.93
CA SER A 672 -4.47 29.54 -32.30
C SER A 672 -5.31 28.71 -31.36
N ARG A 673 -5.10 27.40 -31.33
CA ARG A 673 -5.87 26.41 -30.50
C ARG A 673 -5.00 25.76 -29.44
N ILE A 674 -5.64 25.16 -28.44
CA ILE A 674 -4.96 24.36 -27.43
C ILE A 674 -4.72 22.98 -28.00
N CYS A 675 -3.46 22.68 -28.33
CA CYS A 675 -3.06 21.42 -28.95
C CYS A 675 -2.55 20.45 -27.90
N LEU A 676 -3.12 19.24 -27.82
CA LEU A 676 -2.75 18.23 -26.83
C LEU A 676 -2.51 16.87 -27.49
N LEU A 677 -1.43 16.19 -27.08
CA LEU A 677 -1.21 14.77 -27.32
C LEU A 677 -1.57 13.98 -26.07
N HIS A 678 -2.64 13.21 -26.14
CA HIS A 678 -3.07 12.30 -25.08
C HIS A 678 -2.49 10.92 -25.32
N ILE A 679 -1.90 10.30 -24.32
CA ILE A 679 -1.31 8.96 -24.37
C ILE A 679 -1.86 8.12 -23.23
N THR A 680 -2.32 6.92 -23.58
CA THR A 680 -2.73 5.87 -22.66
C THR A 680 -1.81 4.69 -22.82
N ILE A 681 -1.19 4.21 -21.75
CA ILE A 681 -0.20 3.15 -21.79
C ILE A 681 -0.75 1.91 -21.08
N THR A 682 -0.80 0.79 -21.82
CA THR A 682 -1.42 -0.45 -21.38
C THR A 682 -0.44 -1.61 -21.57
N ASP A 683 -0.33 -2.51 -20.58
CA ASP A 683 0.48 -3.71 -20.69
C ASP A 683 -0.23 -4.84 -21.48
N ALA A 684 0.50 -5.91 -21.78
CA ALA A 684 -0.03 -7.06 -22.53
C ALA A 684 -1.16 -7.81 -21.79
N GLN A 685 -1.32 -7.62 -20.49
CA GLN A 685 -2.41 -8.18 -19.72
C GLN A 685 -3.67 -7.29 -19.71
N GLY A 686 -3.61 -6.13 -20.35
CA GLY A 686 -4.71 -5.17 -20.46
C GLY A 686 -4.79 -4.18 -19.29
N ASN A 687 -3.80 -4.13 -18.40
CA ASN A 687 -3.78 -3.15 -17.32
C ASN A 687 -3.30 -1.80 -17.86
N THR A 688 -4.14 -0.78 -17.79
CA THR A 688 -3.75 0.60 -18.07
C THR A 688 -3.05 1.17 -16.84
N PHE A 689 -1.78 1.50 -16.97
CA PHE A 689 -0.96 1.93 -15.84
C PHE A 689 -0.49 3.39 -15.92
N LEU A 690 -0.70 4.07 -17.04
CA LEU A 690 -0.39 5.50 -17.14
C LEU A 690 -1.24 6.19 -18.20
N HIS A 691 -1.55 7.44 -17.90
CA HIS A 691 -2.15 8.39 -18.83
C HIS A 691 -1.36 9.68 -18.78
N GLN A 692 -0.99 10.18 -19.96
CA GLN A 692 -0.30 11.46 -20.11
C GLN A 692 -1.12 12.38 -21.03
N SER A 693 -1.01 13.68 -20.80
CA SER A 693 -1.55 14.71 -21.69
C SER A 693 -0.45 15.76 -21.84
N ILE A 694 0.11 15.85 -23.03
CA ILE A 694 1.31 16.63 -23.30
C ILE A 694 0.93 17.78 -24.22
N PRO A 695 1.10 19.05 -23.80
CA PRO A 695 0.89 20.23 -24.65
C PRO A 695 1.83 20.20 -25.88
N VAL A 696 1.26 20.53 -27.03
CA VAL A 696 1.97 20.68 -28.29
C VAL A 696 1.95 22.14 -28.70
N ASN A 697 3.13 22.74 -28.91
CA ASN A 697 3.27 24.17 -29.22
C ASN A 697 2.44 25.09 -28.30
N PRO A 698 2.54 24.96 -26.95
CA PRO A 698 1.70 25.75 -26.05
C PRO A 698 1.92 27.25 -26.24
N SER A 699 0.83 28.00 -26.24
CA SER A 699 0.83 29.47 -26.37
C SER A 699 0.06 30.11 -25.21
N ASP A 700 0.30 31.40 -24.99
CA ASP A 700 -0.49 32.20 -24.05
C ASP A 700 -1.94 32.33 -24.58
N LEU A 701 -2.91 31.87 -23.79
CA LEU A 701 -4.33 31.92 -24.15
C LEU A 701 -4.95 33.32 -23.94
N THR A 702 -4.30 34.19 -23.23
CA THR A 702 -4.84 35.51 -22.85
C THR A 702 -5.27 36.34 -24.06
N PRO A 703 -4.46 36.50 -25.14
CA PRO A 703 -4.88 37.24 -26.31
C PRO A 703 -6.13 36.65 -26.98
N ARG A 704 -6.21 35.31 -27.06
CA ARG A 704 -7.37 34.62 -27.64
C ARG A 704 -8.64 34.81 -26.81
N LEU A 705 -8.51 34.69 -25.47
CA LEU A 705 -9.64 34.91 -24.56
C LEU A 705 -10.14 36.34 -24.67
N LEU A 706 -9.24 37.36 -24.58
CA LEU A 706 -9.62 38.76 -24.71
C LEU A 706 -10.31 39.08 -26.04
N ALA A 707 -9.81 38.57 -27.16
CA ALA A 707 -10.40 38.78 -28.47
C ALA A 707 -11.76 38.08 -28.64
N GLY A 708 -11.93 36.90 -28.04
CA GLY A 708 -13.14 36.08 -28.15
C GLY A 708 -14.28 36.53 -27.21
N LEU A 709 -13.99 37.32 -26.19
CA LEU A 709 -15.01 37.90 -25.28
C LEU A 709 -15.69 39.10 -25.97
N THR A 710 -16.50 38.82 -26.98
CA THR A 710 -17.14 39.84 -27.85
C THR A 710 -18.34 40.50 -27.22
N ALA A 711 -19.01 39.88 -26.27
CA ALA A 711 -20.14 40.44 -25.55
C ALA A 711 -19.66 41.34 -24.42
N LYS A 712 -20.32 42.45 -24.21
CA LYS A 712 -19.98 43.38 -23.11
C LYS A 712 -20.22 42.69 -21.77
N SER A 713 -19.17 42.61 -20.96
CA SER A 713 -19.26 42.09 -19.59
C SER A 713 -20.14 42.99 -18.72
N GLY A 714 -20.95 42.37 -17.86
CA GLY A 714 -21.42 43.05 -16.66
C GLY A 714 -20.28 43.25 -15.64
N ASP A 715 -20.57 43.89 -14.54
CA ASP A 715 -19.60 44.02 -13.44
C ASP A 715 -19.23 42.65 -12.88
N PRO A 716 -17.98 42.21 -12.95
CA PRO A 716 -17.56 40.92 -12.37
C PRO A 716 -17.84 40.79 -10.88
N MET A 717 -17.84 41.92 -10.15
CA MET A 717 -18.10 41.95 -8.72
C MET A 717 -19.59 41.70 -8.37
N SER A 718 -20.51 41.75 -9.34
CA SER A 718 -21.93 41.51 -9.11
C SER A 718 -22.28 40.08 -8.68
N VAL A 719 -21.35 39.11 -8.82
CA VAL A 719 -21.50 37.70 -8.38
C VAL A 719 -20.52 37.34 -7.26
N VAL A 720 -19.88 38.35 -6.69
CA VAL A 720 -18.87 38.19 -5.63
C VAL A 720 -19.43 38.78 -4.33
N GLN A 721 -19.41 38.01 -3.27
CA GLN A 721 -19.74 38.46 -1.92
C GLN A 721 -18.47 39.06 -1.25
N ASP A 722 -18.67 40.09 -0.40
CA ASP A 722 -17.60 40.72 0.40
C ASP A 722 -16.49 41.41 -0.42
N GLY A 723 -16.63 41.53 -1.74
CA GLY A 723 -15.64 42.15 -2.61
C GLY A 723 -14.37 41.33 -2.77
N ILE A 724 -13.24 42.02 -3.05
CA ILE A 724 -11.93 41.40 -3.17
C ILE A 724 -11.40 41.03 -1.80
N LEU A 725 -11.01 39.77 -1.61
CA LEU A 725 -10.42 39.26 -0.37
C LEU A 725 -8.97 38.85 -0.60
N VAL A 726 -8.16 38.94 0.45
CA VAL A 726 -6.80 38.36 0.44
C VAL A 726 -6.86 36.95 1.03
N ARG A 727 -6.40 36.01 0.26
CA ARG A 727 -6.24 34.62 0.70
C ARG A 727 -4.90 34.48 1.41
N ALA A 728 -4.95 33.99 2.65
CA ALA A 728 -3.77 33.60 3.39
C ALA A 728 -4.05 32.32 4.17
N GLY A 729 -3.04 31.53 4.34
CA GLY A 729 -3.11 30.32 5.14
C GLY A 729 -1.84 30.18 5.98
N ARG A 730 -1.98 29.64 7.17
CA ARG A 730 -0.86 29.38 8.06
C ARG A 730 -0.69 27.89 8.28
N LYS A 731 0.55 27.39 8.17
CA LYS A 731 0.93 26.04 8.54
C LYS A 731 1.59 26.06 9.92
N ALA A 732 1.22 25.15 10.80
CA ALA A 732 1.87 24.99 12.08
C ALA A 732 3.38 24.72 11.90
N THR A 733 4.23 25.34 12.71
CA THR A 733 5.67 25.03 12.75
C THR A 733 5.89 23.62 13.29
N LEU A 734 7.04 23.01 12.98
CA LEU A 734 7.38 21.68 13.50
C LEU A 734 7.30 21.58 15.03
N GLY A 735 7.72 22.64 15.73
CA GLY A 735 7.62 22.73 17.20
C GLY A 735 6.17 22.79 17.71
N GLU A 736 5.29 23.43 16.96
CA GLU A 736 3.85 23.48 17.24
C GLU A 736 3.17 22.15 16.88
N MET A 737 3.59 21.48 15.79
CA MET A 737 3.04 20.17 15.41
C MET A 737 3.31 19.07 16.44
N VAL A 738 4.47 19.10 17.10
CA VAL A 738 4.82 18.16 18.19
C VAL A 738 3.99 18.41 19.46
N LYS A 739 3.59 19.66 19.69
CA LYS A 739 2.80 20.07 20.88
C LYS A 739 1.29 20.11 20.64
N LEU A 740 0.88 20.19 19.40
CA LEU A 740 -0.50 20.47 18.98
C LEU A 740 -1.02 19.35 18.09
N VAL A 741 -1.12 18.16 18.66
CA VAL A 741 -1.97 17.12 18.08
C VAL A 741 -3.36 17.73 17.90
N GLY A 742 -3.71 18.09 16.66
CA GLY A 742 -5.05 18.56 16.31
C GLY A 742 -5.26 20.02 15.96
N LYS A 743 -4.22 20.88 15.81
CA LYS A 743 -4.44 22.18 15.16
C LYS A 743 -4.42 22.04 13.65
N ARG A 744 -5.56 22.39 13.05
CA ARG A 744 -5.77 22.48 11.60
C ARG A 744 -4.83 23.49 10.96
N LEU A 745 -4.53 23.30 9.68
CA LEU A 745 -4.08 24.36 8.81
C LEU A 745 -5.11 25.51 8.89
N GLU A 746 -4.65 26.68 9.24
CA GLU A 746 -5.50 27.86 9.32
C GLU A 746 -5.54 28.50 7.94
N ARG A 747 -6.74 28.71 7.40
CA ARG A 747 -6.97 29.46 6.16
C ARG A 747 -7.78 30.70 6.48
N TYR A 748 -7.36 31.80 5.94
CA TYR A 748 -7.99 33.10 6.16
C TYR A 748 -8.46 33.71 4.86
N LEU A 749 -9.65 34.27 4.88
CA LEU A 749 -10.16 35.18 3.88
C LEU A 749 -10.19 36.57 4.55
N LEU A 750 -9.17 37.36 4.28
CA LEU A 750 -8.97 38.65 4.91
C LEU A 750 -9.62 39.74 4.07
N ARG A 751 -10.46 40.55 4.67
CA ARG A 751 -11.02 41.75 4.02
C ARG A 751 -9.96 42.83 3.92
N LEU A 752 -9.97 43.55 2.80
CA LEU A 752 -9.17 44.75 2.64
C LEU A 752 -9.64 45.83 3.62
N SER A 753 -8.70 46.62 4.10
CA SER A 753 -8.96 47.88 4.83
C SER A 753 -9.75 48.83 3.95
N ALA A 754 -10.33 49.88 4.58
CA ALA A 754 -11.15 50.84 3.86
C ALA A 754 -10.37 51.62 2.78
N ASP A 755 -9.06 51.81 2.95
CA ASP A 755 -8.15 52.41 1.98
C ASP A 755 -7.55 51.42 0.96
N GLY A 756 -7.91 50.12 1.06
CA GLY A 756 -7.45 49.04 0.18
C GLY A 756 -5.99 48.66 0.31
N LYS A 757 -5.26 49.16 1.31
CA LYS A 757 -3.80 49.01 1.42
C LYS A 757 -3.35 47.87 2.32
N THR A 758 -4.23 47.28 3.10
CA THR A 758 -3.91 46.19 4.02
C THR A 758 -5.05 45.16 4.08
N ALA A 759 -4.69 43.95 4.40
CA ALA A 759 -5.62 42.87 4.76
C ALA A 759 -5.06 42.14 5.99
N GLY A 760 -5.53 42.52 7.19
CA GLY A 760 -4.90 42.07 8.43
C GLY A 760 -3.41 42.49 8.47
N PRO A 761 -2.46 41.56 8.68
CA PRO A 761 -1.03 41.85 8.73
C PRO A 761 -0.37 41.94 7.32
N ILE A 762 -1.13 41.81 6.24
CA ILE A 762 -0.62 41.77 4.87
C ILE A 762 -0.80 43.16 4.23
N ALA A 763 0.28 43.79 3.77
CA ALA A 763 0.19 44.99 2.94
C ALA A 763 -0.27 44.58 1.52
N ALA A 764 -1.19 45.33 0.94
CA ALA A 764 -1.79 45.05 -0.35
C ALA A 764 -1.77 46.27 -1.25
N ASP A 765 -1.42 46.09 -2.53
CA ASP A 765 -1.63 47.06 -3.62
C ASP A 765 -2.35 46.31 -4.75
N ILE A 766 -3.61 46.69 -4.98
CA ILE A 766 -4.44 46.05 -6.01
C ILE A 766 -4.90 47.15 -6.98
N LYS A 767 -4.61 46.96 -8.27
CA LYS A 767 -5.02 47.88 -9.34
C LYS A 767 -5.94 47.15 -10.30
N THR A 768 -6.89 47.88 -10.81
CA THR A 768 -7.91 47.35 -11.72
C THR A 768 -8.05 48.28 -12.91
N GLU A 769 -8.01 47.71 -14.10
CA GLU A 769 -8.20 48.49 -15.34
C GLU A 769 -9.02 47.72 -16.37
N PRO A 770 -9.76 48.39 -17.25
CA PRO A 770 -10.46 47.72 -18.34
C PRO A 770 -9.48 47.06 -19.34
N ALA A 771 -9.77 45.84 -19.77
CA ALA A 771 -9.03 45.12 -20.81
C ALA A 771 -10.02 44.53 -21.82
N GLY A 772 -10.37 45.29 -22.84
CA GLY A 772 -11.45 44.94 -23.76
C GLY A 772 -12.81 44.87 -23.04
N ASN A 773 -13.46 43.70 -23.10
CA ASN A 773 -14.69 43.44 -22.38
C ASN A 773 -14.48 42.75 -21.02
N ALA A 774 -13.24 42.51 -20.61
CA ALA A 774 -12.85 42.00 -19.30
C ALA A 774 -12.24 43.09 -18.39
N MET A 775 -12.06 42.78 -17.13
CA MET A 775 -11.33 43.62 -16.17
C MET A 775 -9.99 42.95 -15.84
N HIS A 776 -8.90 43.68 -16.01
CA HIS A 776 -7.57 43.27 -15.64
C HIS A 776 -7.24 43.69 -14.20
N TYR A 777 -6.73 42.78 -13.44
CA TYR A 777 -6.31 42.99 -12.05
C TYR A 777 -4.82 42.70 -11.92
N THR A 778 -4.10 43.64 -11.32
CA THR A 778 -2.73 43.42 -10.86
C THR A 778 -2.68 43.57 -9.35
N PHE A 779 -1.90 42.77 -8.68
CA PHE A 779 -1.76 42.90 -7.24
C PHE A 779 -0.33 42.64 -6.77
N SER A 780 -0.01 43.24 -5.63
CA SER A 780 1.19 42.96 -4.85
C SER A 780 0.79 42.75 -3.38
N LEU A 781 1.23 41.66 -2.78
CA LEU A 781 0.98 41.35 -1.39
C LEU A 781 2.31 41.16 -0.65
N THR A 782 2.47 41.88 0.48
CA THR A 782 3.65 41.77 1.33
C THR A 782 3.21 41.30 2.72
N PRO A 783 3.48 40.04 3.09
CA PRO A 783 3.16 39.53 4.41
C PRO A 783 4.07 40.15 5.47
N ASP A 784 3.72 39.97 6.73
CA ASP A 784 4.55 40.36 7.87
C ASP A 784 5.92 39.61 7.87
N THR A 785 6.87 40.10 8.63
CA THR A 785 8.25 39.57 8.69
C THR A 785 8.40 38.43 9.71
N THR A 786 7.40 37.58 9.88
CA THR A 786 7.43 36.45 10.82
C THR A 786 8.03 35.19 10.19
N ASP A 787 8.44 34.21 11.03
CA ASP A 787 8.85 32.86 10.64
C ASP A 787 7.68 31.96 10.28
N THR A 788 6.48 32.51 10.10
CA THR A 788 5.28 31.74 9.78
C THR A 788 5.41 31.13 8.39
N VAL A 789 5.17 29.82 8.28
CA VAL A 789 5.03 29.14 7.01
C VAL A 789 3.61 29.35 6.51
N LEU A 790 3.48 30.05 5.38
CA LEU A 790 2.21 30.28 4.71
C LEU A 790 1.87 29.06 3.84
N THR A 791 0.65 28.56 3.90
CA THR A 791 0.18 27.51 2.98
C THR A 791 -0.09 28.08 1.61
N GLU A 792 -0.62 29.31 1.57
CA GLU A 792 -0.96 30.04 0.35
C GLU A 792 -1.00 31.54 0.62
N LEU A 793 -0.78 32.31 -0.44
CA LEU A 793 -0.91 33.77 -0.42
C LEU A 793 -1.36 34.26 -1.80
N GLY A 794 -2.53 34.91 -1.85
CA GLY A 794 -3.11 35.39 -3.11
C GLY A 794 -4.38 36.19 -2.96
N ILE A 795 -5.11 36.34 -4.05
CA ILE A 795 -6.41 37.06 -4.11
C ILE A 795 -7.52 36.03 -4.18
N ALA A 796 -8.64 36.26 -3.49
CA ALA A 796 -9.77 35.35 -3.45
C ALA A 796 -11.11 36.11 -3.67
N PHE A 797 -12.06 35.34 -4.19
CA PHE A 797 -13.45 35.75 -4.42
C PHE A 797 -14.37 34.71 -3.84
N LEU A 798 -15.23 35.09 -2.91
CA LEU A 798 -16.34 34.30 -2.43
C LEU A 798 -17.53 34.53 -3.37
N LEU A 799 -17.94 33.52 -4.10
CA LEU A 799 -19.00 33.63 -5.10
C LEU A 799 -20.39 33.43 -4.49
N ASP A 800 -21.39 33.92 -5.21
CA ASP A 800 -22.79 33.71 -4.84
C ASP A 800 -23.12 32.21 -4.70
N LYS A 801 -23.98 31.90 -3.75
CA LYS A 801 -24.30 30.54 -3.34
C LYS A 801 -24.96 29.65 -4.42
N ASN A 802 -25.51 30.26 -5.45
CA ASN A 802 -26.09 29.58 -6.61
C ASN A 802 -25.05 29.11 -7.63
N ILE A 803 -23.80 29.58 -7.52
CA ILE A 803 -22.70 29.11 -8.34
C ILE A 803 -22.18 27.82 -7.73
N ASP A 804 -22.34 26.72 -8.45
CA ASP A 804 -22.09 25.36 -7.95
C ASP A 804 -21.19 24.51 -8.86
N ARG A 805 -20.88 25.01 -10.07
CA ARG A 805 -20.05 24.32 -11.06
C ARG A 805 -18.75 25.09 -11.29
N VAL A 806 -17.68 24.34 -11.42
CA VAL A 806 -16.36 24.86 -11.80
C VAL A 806 -15.84 24.07 -13.01
N GLN A 807 -15.43 24.78 -14.05
CA GLN A 807 -14.74 24.22 -15.20
C GLN A 807 -13.40 24.96 -15.37
N TRP A 808 -12.35 24.26 -15.78
CA TRP A 808 -11.06 24.94 -15.96
C TRP A 808 -10.23 24.31 -17.06
N ILE A 809 -9.32 25.10 -17.58
CA ILE A 809 -8.29 24.75 -18.55
C ILE A 809 -6.95 24.82 -17.80
N GLY A 810 -6.23 23.73 -17.76
CA GLY A 810 -4.99 23.63 -16.99
C GLY A 810 -4.78 22.25 -16.40
N ASN A 811 -3.90 22.13 -15.40
CA ASN A 811 -3.69 20.84 -14.74
C ASN A 811 -4.87 20.43 -13.85
N GLY A 812 -5.24 19.16 -13.94
CA GLY A 812 -6.37 18.55 -13.23
C GLY A 812 -6.44 17.05 -13.47
N PRO A 813 -7.55 16.38 -13.09
CA PRO A 813 -8.66 16.88 -12.29
C PRO A 813 -8.35 17.01 -10.79
N LEU A 814 -7.21 16.49 -10.35
CA LEU A 814 -6.82 16.39 -8.95
C LEU A 814 -6.08 17.65 -8.48
N PRO A 815 -6.13 17.94 -7.17
CA PRO A 815 -5.33 19.02 -6.59
C PRO A 815 -3.83 18.73 -6.72
N THR A 816 -3.05 19.76 -7.01
CA THR A 816 -1.60 19.69 -7.18
C THR A 816 -0.88 20.77 -6.37
N TYR A 817 0.26 20.39 -5.78
CA TYR A 817 1.06 21.23 -4.90
C TYR A 817 2.55 21.11 -5.25
N PRO A 818 3.42 22.03 -4.85
CA PRO A 818 4.85 21.83 -4.92
C PRO A 818 5.28 20.49 -4.30
N GLY A 819 6.07 19.69 -5.02
CA GLY A 819 6.50 18.35 -4.58
C GLY A 819 5.46 17.22 -4.70
N ARG A 820 4.22 17.54 -5.15
CA ARG A 820 3.16 16.54 -5.43
C ARG A 820 2.26 17.09 -6.55
N TYR A 821 2.63 16.83 -7.79
CA TYR A 821 1.93 17.43 -8.94
C TYR A 821 1.82 16.53 -10.17
N ARG A 822 2.47 15.37 -10.17
CA ARG A 822 2.52 14.50 -11.36
C ARG A 822 1.20 13.80 -11.65
N ALA A 823 0.31 13.70 -10.68
CA ALA A 823 -1.07 13.26 -10.88
C ALA A 823 -1.91 14.26 -11.70
N GLY A 824 -1.48 15.52 -11.79
CA GLY A 824 -2.12 16.55 -12.60
C GLY A 824 -1.74 16.43 -14.07
N ARG A 825 -2.72 16.60 -14.96
CA ARG A 825 -2.52 16.61 -16.42
C ARG A 825 -3.17 17.85 -17.01
N TYR A 826 -2.53 18.45 -17.98
CA TYR A 826 -3.09 19.59 -18.67
C TYR A 826 -4.29 19.15 -19.52
N GLY A 827 -5.40 19.90 -19.43
CA GLY A 827 -6.62 19.56 -20.16
C GLY A 827 -7.80 20.46 -19.78
N PHE A 828 -8.99 19.99 -20.13
CA PHE A 828 -10.28 20.62 -19.85
C PHE A 828 -11.01 19.81 -18.78
N TRP A 829 -11.34 20.43 -17.66
CA TRP A 829 -11.88 19.75 -16.49
C TRP A 829 -13.17 20.40 -16.01
N SER A 830 -14.02 19.61 -15.37
CA SER A 830 -15.26 20.07 -14.74
C SER A 830 -15.49 19.34 -13.42
N LYS A 831 -16.00 20.10 -12.44
CA LYS A 831 -16.45 19.60 -11.15
C LYS A 831 -17.67 20.37 -10.68
N GLN A 832 -18.54 19.67 -9.93
CA GLN A 832 -19.64 20.30 -9.20
C GLN A 832 -19.31 20.36 -7.70
N GLN A 833 -19.95 21.28 -7.01
CA GLN A 833 -19.90 21.34 -5.56
C GLN A 833 -20.35 19.99 -4.95
N GLY A 834 -19.52 19.42 -4.07
CA GLY A 834 -19.75 18.11 -3.49
C GLY A 834 -19.04 16.95 -4.20
N ASP A 835 -18.46 17.19 -5.39
CA ASP A 835 -17.66 16.18 -6.06
C ASP A 835 -16.37 15.87 -5.28
N LEU A 836 -15.95 14.61 -5.32
CA LEU A 836 -14.69 14.16 -4.74
C LEU A 836 -13.51 14.93 -5.33
N TYR A 837 -12.61 15.42 -4.47
CA TYR A 837 -11.47 16.29 -4.84
C TYR A 837 -11.88 17.59 -5.53
N PHE A 838 -13.02 18.15 -5.18
CA PHE A 838 -13.45 19.48 -5.60
C PHE A 838 -12.45 20.54 -5.07
N GLU A 839 -12.11 20.43 -3.79
CA GLU A 839 -11.25 21.40 -3.10
C GLU A 839 -9.77 21.22 -3.43
N GLY A 840 -8.99 22.25 -3.17
CA GLY A 840 -7.55 22.28 -3.23
C GLY A 840 -6.97 23.10 -4.39
N ASN A 841 -5.64 23.24 -4.36
CA ASN A 841 -4.90 24.02 -5.35
C ASN A 841 -4.67 23.22 -6.64
N ARG A 842 -4.77 23.91 -7.80
CA ARG A 842 -4.35 23.40 -9.11
C ARG A 842 -3.27 24.32 -9.65
N ARG A 843 -2.13 23.74 -9.97
CA ARG A 843 -1.01 24.46 -10.60
C ARG A 843 -1.20 24.47 -12.12
N GLY A 844 -0.75 25.52 -12.78
CA GLY A 844 -0.79 25.59 -14.23
C GLY A 844 -2.20 25.69 -14.80
N VAL A 845 -3.04 26.50 -14.18
CA VAL A 845 -4.38 26.83 -14.69
C VAL A 845 -4.29 28.09 -15.53
N ASP A 846 -4.86 28.06 -16.73
CA ASP A 846 -4.93 29.21 -17.62
C ASP A 846 -6.29 29.92 -17.54
N ALA A 847 -7.37 29.18 -17.35
CA ALA A 847 -8.70 29.74 -17.18
C ALA A 847 -9.60 28.87 -16.29
N ALA A 848 -10.48 29.50 -15.51
CA ALA A 848 -11.52 28.85 -14.72
C ALA A 848 -12.87 29.57 -14.91
N LEU A 849 -13.87 28.82 -15.32
CA LEU A 849 -15.26 29.25 -15.46
C LEU A 849 -16.09 28.68 -14.31
N LEU A 850 -16.71 29.57 -13.54
CA LEU A 850 -17.55 29.21 -12.41
C LEU A 850 -18.99 29.68 -12.70
N THR A 851 -19.94 28.75 -12.76
CA THR A 851 -21.30 29.03 -13.23
C THR A 851 -22.37 28.49 -12.29
N ASP A 852 -23.53 29.11 -12.37
CA ASP A 852 -24.77 28.57 -11.87
C ASP A 852 -25.39 27.55 -12.87
N LYS A 853 -26.52 26.97 -12.51
CA LYS A 853 -27.29 26.01 -13.35
C LYS A 853 -27.78 26.61 -14.67
N ASN A 854 -27.82 27.93 -14.82
CA ASN A 854 -28.25 28.63 -16.02
C ASN A 854 -27.08 29.02 -16.93
N GLY A 855 -25.83 28.78 -16.51
CA GLY A 855 -24.64 29.15 -17.24
C GLY A 855 -24.13 30.56 -16.99
N GLY A 856 -24.76 31.33 -16.09
CA GLY A 856 -24.28 32.63 -15.66
C GLY A 856 -23.22 32.52 -14.57
N GLY A 857 -22.24 33.43 -14.57
CA GLY A 857 -21.19 33.32 -13.55
C GLY A 857 -19.96 34.16 -13.79
N LEU A 858 -18.79 33.62 -13.43
CA LEU A 858 -17.51 34.32 -13.48
C LEU A 858 -16.48 33.49 -14.26
N LEU A 859 -15.86 34.10 -15.25
CA LEU A 859 -14.64 33.59 -15.87
C LEU A 859 -13.43 34.32 -15.26
N LEU A 860 -12.56 33.55 -14.65
CA LEU A 860 -11.22 33.99 -14.23
C LEU A 860 -10.22 33.39 -15.20
N PHE A 861 -9.32 34.18 -15.73
CA PHE A 861 -8.21 33.68 -16.51
C PHE A 861 -6.89 34.33 -16.11
N CYS A 862 -5.84 33.54 -16.21
CA CYS A 862 -4.51 33.88 -15.77
C CYS A 862 -3.49 33.14 -16.66
N ARG A 863 -2.21 33.27 -16.36
CA ARG A 863 -1.14 32.56 -17.13
C ARG A 863 -0.49 31.54 -16.26
N ASN A 864 -0.78 30.25 -16.52
CA ASN A 864 -0.16 29.14 -15.79
C ASN A 864 -0.22 29.34 -14.25
N GLY A 865 -1.39 29.78 -13.75
CA GLY A 865 -1.57 30.19 -12.36
C GLY A 865 -1.79 29.05 -11.38
N ASN A 866 -1.67 29.38 -10.08
CA ASN A 866 -2.14 28.50 -9.01
C ASN A 866 -3.56 28.92 -8.63
N VAL A 867 -4.55 28.10 -8.98
CA VAL A 867 -5.95 28.37 -8.67
C VAL A 867 -6.47 27.36 -7.67
N ASN A 868 -7.04 27.85 -6.57
CA ASN A 868 -7.64 27.01 -5.54
C ASN A 868 -9.16 27.18 -5.54
N PHE A 869 -9.86 26.07 -5.41
CA PHE A 869 -11.31 26.04 -5.15
C PHE A 869 -11.54 25.52 -3.74
N GLU A 870 -12.46 26.18 -3.03
CA GLU A 870 -12.89 25.74 -1.70
C GLU A 870 -14.41 25.87 -1.59
N GLN A 871 -15.03 24.87 -1.01
CA GLN A 871 -16.45 24.87 -0.70
C GLN A 871 -16.68 25.39 0.72
N THR A 872 -17.54 26.35 0.88
CA THR A 872 -17.96 26.88 2.19
C THR A 872 -19.48 26.83 2.32
N ASP A 873 -19.99 27.03 3.53
CA ASP A 873 -21.43 27.19 3.78
C ASP A 873 -22.05 28.42 3.10
N ARG A 874 -21.21 29.40 2.72
CA ARG A 874 -21.58 30.65 2.06
C ARG A 874 -21.53 30.59 0.52
N GLY A 875 -20.83 29.62 -0.06
CA GLY A 875 -20.60 29.49 -1.50
C GLY A 875 -19.20 28.98 -1.82
N ILE A 876 -18.84 28.98 -3.09
CA ILE A 876 -17.50 28.59 -3.55
C ILE A 876 -16.55 29.78 -3.40
N VAL A 877 -15.38 29.52 -2.83
CA VAL A 877 -14.25 30.44 -2.88
C VAL A 877 -13.32 30.00 -4.01
N VAL A 878 -13.05 30.90 -4.95
CA VAL A 878 -11.97 30.76 -5.91
C VAL A 878 -10.84 31.70 -5.54
N SER A 879 -9.59 31.18 -5.53
CA SER A 879 -8.43 32.06 -5.28
C SER A 879 -7.36 31.84 -6.35
N TYR A 880 -6.74 32.94 -6.77
CA TYR A 880 -5.50 32.96 -7.53
C TYR A 880 -4.35 33.24 -6.57
N ASN A 881 -3.51 32.24 -6.38
CA ASN A 881 -2.43 32.28 -5.41
C ASN A 881 -1.09 32.58 -6.08
N ALA A 882 -0.44 33.68 -5.71
CA ALA A 882 0.90 34.00 -6.17
C ALA A 882 1.96 33.10 -5.52
N ALA A 883 1.69 32.62 -4.31
CA ALA A 883 2.56 31.69 -3.59
C ALA A 883 1.75 30.55 -2.95
N VAL A 884 2.29 29.34 -3.04
CA VAL A 884 1.71 28.12 -2.47
C VAL A 884 2.83 27.23 -1.94
N SER A 885 2.75 26.82 -0.68
CA SER A 885 3.68 25.86 -0.08
C SER A 885 3.37 24.42 -0.52
N GLY A 886 4.38 23.56 -0.45
CA GLY A 886 4.18 22.12 -0.46
C GLY A 886 3.40 21.63 0.77
N GLN A 887 2.84 20.42 0.68
CA GLN A 887 2.07 19.84 1.78
C GLN A 887 2.95 19.21 2.87
N GLY A 888 4.19 18.88 2.52
CA GLY A 888 5.17 18.25 3.40
C GLY A 888 5.00 16.74 3.52
N PRO A 889 6.02 16.05 4.00
CA PRO A 889 5.95 14.67 4.42
C PRO A 889 5.43 14.57 5.87
N LYS A 890 5.03 13.36 6.30
CA LYS A 890 4.61 13.09 7.68
C LYS A 890 5.65 13.65 8.68
N PHE A 891 5.17 14.40 9.65
CA PHE A 891 5.95 14.97 10.77
C PHE A 891 7.18 15.82 10.39
N ARG A 892 7.26 16.31 9.16
CA ARG A 892 8.36 17.18 8.71
C ARG A 892 7.84 18.41 7.99
N GLN A 893 8.66 19.45 8.00
CA GLN A 893 8.38 20.64 7.23
C GLN A 893 8.50 20.28 5.73
N THR A 894 7.66 20.95 4.91
CA THR A 894 7.78 20.85 3.45
C THR A 894 9.17 21.27 2.96
N ALA A 895 9.64 20.63 1.88
CA ALA A 895 10.83 21.06 1.17
C ALA A 895 10.59 22.34 0.33
N PHE A 896 9.33 22.78 0.20
CA PHE A 896 8.89 23.94 -0.57
C PHE A 896 8.09 24.92 0.33
N PRO A 897 8.68 25.46 1.40
CA PRO A 897 7.98 26.36 2.29
C PRO A 897 7.86 27.76 1.66
N VAL A 898 6.74 28.42 1.89
CA VAL A 898 6.59 29.87 1.71
C VAL A 898 6.68 30.49 3.10
N ILE A 899 7.85 31.03 3.47
CA ILE A 899 8.09 31.63 4.77
C ILE A 899 7.82 33.14 4.67
N ALA A 900 6.93 33.68 5.52
CA ALA A 900 6.45 35.05 5.44
C ALA A 900 7.59 36.08 5.38
N LYS A 901 8.61 35.95 6.23
CA LYS A 901 9.77 36.86 6.24
C LYS A 901 10.70 36.73 5.01
N GLU A 902 10.67 35.58 4.32
CA GLU A 902 11.60 35.27 3.22
C GLU A 902 10.97 35.48 1.85
N VAL A 903 9.65 35.33 1.74
CA VAL A 903 8.94 35.41 0.46
C VAL A 903 8.92 36.87 -0.09
N GLY A 904 9.02 37.84 0.79
CA GLY A 904 8.97 39.24 0.41
C GLY A 904 7.62 39.63 -0.20
N THR A 905 7.64 40.53 -1.20
CA THR A 905 6.44 40.92 -1.95
C THR A 905 6.17 39.91 -3.05
N VAL A 906 4.99 39.28 -3.04
CA VAL A 906 4.49 38.45 -4.13
C VAL A 906 3.55 39.28 -4.99
N SER A 907 3.58 39.07 -6.30
CA SER A 907 2.75 39.79 -7.27
C SER A 907 2.14 38.81 -8.26
N GLY A 908 1.04 39.21 -8.85
CA GLY A 908 0.37 38.51 -9.91
C GLY A 908 -0.59 39.35 -10.70
N ASP A 909 -1.05 38.81 -11.81
CA ASP A 909 -2.06 39.43 -12.64
C ASP A 909 -3.06 38.42 -13.16
N PHE A 910 -4.31 38.80 -13.30
CA PHE A 910 -5.40 37.98 -13.81
C PHE A 910 -6.52 38.88 -14.38
N TRP A 911 -7.41 38.25 -15.13
CA TRP A 911 -8.57 38.92 -15.72
C TRP A 911 -9.85 38.27 -15.21
N LEU A 912 -10.88 39.11 -14.99
CA LEU A 912 -12.22 38.67 -14.68
C LEU A 912 -13.20 39.14 -15.76
N TYR A 913 -14.09 38.22 -16.11
CA TYR A 913 -15.20 38.49 -17.02
C TYR A 913 -16.51 37.93 -16.45
N ARG A 914 -17.54 38.81 -16.36
CA ARG A 914 -18.88 38.39 -15.94
C ARG A 914 -19.58 37.73 -17.11
N VAL A 915 -19.95 36.46 -16.97
CA VAL A 915 -20.71 35.70 -17.95
C VAL A 915 -22.19 35.92 -17.72
N ASP A 916 -22.89 36.47 -18.72
CA ASP A 916 -24.34 36.55 -18.69
C ASP A 916 -24.93 35.31 -19.36
N ALA A 917 -25.77 34.56 -18.66
CA ALA A 917 -26.44 33.34 -19.13
C ALA A 917 -27.24 33.57 -20.45
N LYS A 918 -27.71 34.80 -20.68
CA LYS A 918 -28.46 35.16 -21.91
C LYS A 918 -27.60 35.53 -23.10
N ASN A 919 -26.32 35.78 -22.88
CA ASN A 919 -25.39 36.27 -23.89
C ASN A 919 -23.97 35.75 -23.67
N VAL A 920 -23.84 34.42 -23.67
CA VAL A 920 -22.55 33.73 -23.48
C VAL A 920 -21.73 33.87 -24.78
N PRO A 921 -20.50 34.41 -24.75
CA PRO A 921 -19.62 34.46 -25.92
C PRO A 921 -19.37 33.07 -26.51
N GLN A 922 -19.33 32.96 -27.86
CA GLN A 922 -19.09 31.72 -28.56
C GLN A 922 -17.84 31.00 -28.10
N LEU A 923 -16.75 31.75 -27.85
CA LEU A 923 -15.50 31.19 -27.35
C LEU A 923 -15.67 30.42 -26.02
N ILE A 924 -16.54 30.87 -25.09
CA ILE A 924 -16.83 30.17 -23.84
C ILE A 924 -17.53 28.84 -24.13
N HIS A 925 -18.49 28.83 -25.04
CA HIS A 925 -19.13 27.60 -25.50
C HIS A 925 -18.10 26.63 -26.12
N ASP A 926 -17.21 27.10 -26.97
CA ASP A 926 -16.19 26.28 -27.62
C ASP A 926 -15.22 25.65 -26.63
N LEU A 927 -14.83 26.38 -25.58
CA LEU A 927 -13.86 25.92 -24.60
C LEU A 927 -14.46 25.17 -23.40
N PHE A 928 -15.70 25.49 -22.99
CA PHE A 928 -16.26 24.98 -21.74
C PHE A 928 -17.56 24.17 -21.89
N ASP A 929 -18.46 24.50 -22.85
CA ASP A 929 -19.84 23.93 -22.86
C ASP A 929 -20.02 22.65 -23.69
N HIS A 930 -19.10 22.27 -24.55
CA HIS A 930 -19.22 21.03 -25.27
C HIS A 930 -18.70 19.83 -24.45
N PRO A 931 -19.59 18.96 -23.98
CA PRO A 931 -19.22 17.61 -23.60
C PRO A 931 -18.97 16.77 -24.86
N ARG A 932 -18.27 17.28 -25.87
CA ARG A 932 -17.69 16.37 -26.84
C ARG A 932 -16.67 15.55 -26.09
N THR A 933 -17.12 14.41 -25.64
CA THR A 933 -16.34 13.31 -25.25
C THR A 933 -15.06 13.31 -26.11
N ILE A 934 -13.97 13.90 -25.61
CA ILE A 934 -12.78 13.11 -25.66
C ILE A 934 -13.32 11.82 -25.07
N ALA A 935 -13.61 10.82 -25.92
CA ALA A 935 -13.99 9.54 -25.42
C ALA A 935 -12.89 9.23 -24.44
N ALA A 936 -13.20 9.60 -23.24
CA ALA A 936 -12.26 9.43 -22.17
C ALA A 936 -11.97 7.95 -22.20
N PRO A 937 -10.70 7.56 -22.31
CA PRO A 937 -10.27 6.37 -21.66
C PRO A 937 -10.43 6.54 -20.13
N PHE A 938 -11.03 7.65 -19.72
CA PHE A 938 -11.33 8.05 -18.36
C PHE A 938 -12.84 8.07 -18.15
N LYS A 939 -13.43 6.91 -18.01
CA LYS A 939 -14.40 6.80 -16.94
C LYS A 939 -13.55 6.96 -15.67
N PRO A 940 -13.73 8.00 -14.86
CA PRO A 940 -13.22 7.94 -13.52
C PRO A 940 -13.70 6.61 -12.95
N PHE A 941 -12.86 5.88 -12.26
CA PHE A 941 -13.21 4.65 -11.55
C PHE A 941 -14.46 4.83 -10.66
N VAL A 942 -14.79 6.03 -10.29
CA VAL A 942 -15.98 6.51 -9.58
C VAL A 942 -17.30 6.01 -10.20
N THR A 943 -17.43 5.87 -11.52
CA THR A 943 -18.71 5.46 -12.13
C THR A 943 -19.06 3.97 -11.99
N GLN A 944 -18.10 3.10 -11.78
CA GLN A 944 -18.38 1.71 -11.37
C GLN A 944 -18.68 1.61 -9.87
N TYR A 945 -18.22 2.56 -9.08
CA TYR A 945 -18.39 2.63 -7.64
C TYR A 945 -19.71 3.22 -7.19
N ASP A 946 -20.22 4.24 -7.88
CA ASP A 946 -21.56 4.78 -7.62
C ASP A 946 -22.61 3.68 -7.75
N THR A 947 -22.42 2.74 -8.68
CA THR A 947 -23.32 1.58 -8.84
C THR A 947 -23.18 0.56 -7.71
N TYR A 948 -22.04 0.47 -7.06
CA TYR A 948 -21.81 -0.45 -5.93
C TYR A 948 -22.33 0.17 -4.62
N LEU A 949 -22.14 1.46 -4.42
CA LEU A 949 -22.68 2.20 -3.27
C LEU A 949 -24.21 2.30 -3.32
N MET A 950 -24.81 2.45 -4.52
CA MET A 950 -26.27 2.40 -4.67
C MET A 950 -26.85 1.02 -4.30
N ARG A 951 -26.18 -0.07 -4.66
CA ARG A 951 -26.62 -1.42 -4.24
C ARG A 951 -26.46 -1.68 -2.74
N TYR A 952 -25.59 -0.94 -2.07
CA TYR A 952 -25.37 -1.10 -0.62
C TYR A 952 -26.42 -0.39 0.20
N ASN A 953 -26.94 0.74 -0.26
CA ASN A 953 -28.07 1.43 0.38
C ASN A 953 -29.38 0.64 0.27
N ASP A 954 -29.53 -0.22 -0.76
CA ASP A 954 -30.68 -1.10 -0.94
C ASP A 954 -30.68 -2.36 -0.05
N ILE A 955 -29.58 -2.64 0.66
CA ILE A 955 -29.45 -3.79 1.56
C ILE A 955 -29.65 -3.40 3.05
N THR A 956 -29.64 -2.10 3.34
CA THR A 956 -29.79 -1.57 4.71
C THR A 956 -31.18 -0.99 5.03
N GLU A 957 -32.16 -1.06 4.09
CA GLU A 957 -33.57 -1.01 4.36
C GLU A 957 -34.15 -2.46 4.42
#